data_f6052c9ac8c9073b168634892e5bd33d
#
_entry.id   f6052c9ac8c9073b168634892e5bd33d
#
_cell.length_a   1.000
_cell.length_b   1.000
_cell.length_c   1.000
_cell.angle_alpha   90.00
_cell.angle_beta   90.00
_cell.angle_gamma   90.00
#
_symmetry.space_group_name_H-M   'P 1'
#
loop_
_entity.id
_entity.type
_entity.pdbx_description
1 polymer ?
#
loop_
_entity_poly.entity_id
_entity_poly.type
_entity_poly.pdbx_seq_one_letter_code
_entity_poly.pdbx_strand_id
1 'polypeptide(L)'
;MAFLLSTLDLESFSIINAMVAVPISTADITASVDSSGAYTISAHTPAWTFAGNIGHTLTDITVHTGSDTIGSYQEVTFNYQATSARSGAIRAYDNRPIVLFTDTYLSASPNNAPFPHLVTYPKNLHHLSYSGQFAHPDFNALADDSPWMFYDDTQNAFLLSPASNFMIASTTQNKDGSIVSGINSAIDTLPAGFTHKTFLVITQGINNAFETWGHAMTDLQNKIRPANDADTTLNYLGYWTDTGGAYYYNFDHSLGYPGTLLAVRDSFHQQGIPFGYMEIDSWFYSKGSSKTWQGDPTNDRGGIYLYRATPNIFPHGLKAFQQRLGLPLVTHARWIDPDSPYRKRYSMSNNVSTDPQYWNQLADYLKDSGVIGYKQDWLNDRALPAINLNDPAAFMNNMASALAANGIAIQYCMPLPRHFLQSSIYSNLLTMRVSPDRFQRSSWDWFLYTSRLASALGVWPFTDVFMSTETDNMLLSTLSASIVGVGDPIGAESKANLLQSVRADGVIVKPDVPIVPIDQMYLPDALRQDTPMIASTYTDHGGLKALYVFAYKRGNNTAISFNPSSLGLNGAVYVYNYFTGTGQVVEAGKAYGDTVNDASYYIVVPIGQSGIAFLGDTGKFVSLGKKRISQLTDNGSVQATIFFAPGEKSVTLSGFSPSLPTVTASKGTVGPVAYNNSTHLFKFAVSPPADKSAIVTVGLTSS
;
A
#
# COMPACT_ATOMS: atom_id res chain seq x y z
N MET A 1 5.77 -50.00 85.27
CA MET A 1 6.06 -50.43 83.91
C MET A 1 5.01 -49.80 82.99
N ALA A 2 5.26 -48.59 82.47
CA ALA A 2 4.33 -47.78 81.70
C ALA A 2 4.91 -47.63 80.31
N PHE A 3 4.19 -48.09 79.32
CA PHE A 3 4.53 -47.92 77.91
C PHE A 3 4.00 -46.57 77.44
N LEU A 4 4.92 -45.69 76.96
CA LEU A 4 4.59 -44.47 76.15
C LEU A 4 4.40 -44.90 74.70
N LEU A 5 3.19 -44.61 74.14
CA LEU A 5 2.94 -44.60 72.72
C LEU A 5 3.23 -43.19 72.24
N SER A 6 4.20 -43.06 71.35
CA SER A 6 4.45 -41.83 70.62
C SER A 6 3.55 -41.81 69.40
N THR A 7 2.74 -40.76 69.25
CA THR A 7 1.99 -40.41 68.04
C THR A 7 2.93 -39.82 66.98
N LEU A 8 3.01 -40.48 65.86
CA LEU A 8 3.65 -39.90 64.62
C LEU A 8 2.66 -38.92 63.98
N ASP A 9 3.01 -37.64 64.01
CA ASP A 9 2.35 -36.64 63.20
C ASP A 9 2.70 -36.89 61.73
N LEU A 10 1.72 -37.23 60.90
CA LEU A 10 1.84 -37.20 59.45
C LEU A 10 1.75 -35.72 59.01
N GLU A 11 2.92 -35.09 58.76
CA GLU A 11 2.95 -33.85 57.99
C GLU A 11 2.45 -34.16 56.59
N SER A 12 1.33 -33.54 56.24
CA SER A 12 0.82 -33.52 54.87
C SER A 12 1.76 -32.71 54.00
N PHE A 13 2.61 -33.38 53.24
CA PHE A 13 3.34 -32.78 52.14
C PHE A 13 2.30 -32.33 51.10
N SER A 14 1.99 -31.04 51.09
CA SER A 14 1.34 -30.39 49.96
C SER A 14 2.33 -30.38 48.79
N ILE A 15 2.15 -31.28 47.86
CA ILE A 15 2.84 -31.24 46.58
C ILE A 15 2.31 -29.99 45.88
N ILE A 16 3.06 -28.90 45.94
CA ILE A 16 2.89 -27.76 45.03
C ILE A 16 3.29 -28.32 43.66
N ASN A 17 2.31 -28.76 42.87
CA ASN A 17 2.51 -29.03 41.47
C ASN A 17 2.96 -27.70 40.85
N ALA A 18 4.27 -27.53 40.65
CA ALA A 18 4.79 -26.44 39.83
C ALA A 18 4.12 -26.60 38.46
N MET A 19 3.30 -25.63 38.08
CA MET A 19 2.71 -25.57 36.73
C MET A 19 3.83 -25.55 35.72
N VAL A 20 3.99 -26.63 34.98
CA VAL A 20 5.06 -26.74 33.98
C VAL A 20 4.57 -26.01 32.71
N ALA A 21 5.26 -24.96 32.35
CA ALA A 21 5.01 -24.27 31.09
C ALA A 21 5.46 -25.15 29.92
N VAL A 22 4.63 -25.23 28.88
CA VAL A 22 4.91 -25.97 27.64
C VAL A 22 5.50 -24.99 26.61
N PRO A 23 6.80 -25.08 26.30
CA PRO A 23 7.48 -24.14 25.43
C PRO A 23 7.47 -24.58 23.96
N ILE A 24 7.50 -23.60 23.06
CA ILE A 24 7.93 -23.69 21.66
C ILE A 24 9.05 -22.67 21.45
N SER A 25 10.00 -22.97 20.56
CA SER A 25 11.15 -22.08 20.31
C SER A 25 11.59 -22.13 18.86
N THR A 26 11.68 -20.97 18.24
CA THR A 26 12.26 -20.73 16.92
C THR A 26 13.53 -19.89 17.04
N ALA A 27 14.17 -19.53 15.93
CA ALA A 27 15.35 -18.66 15.93
C ALA A 27 15.08 -17.28 16.53
N ASP A 28 13.86 -16.73 16.31
CA ASP A 28 13.51 -15.35 16.66
C ASP A 28 12.60 -15.26 17.90
N ILE A 29 11.82 -16.29 18.19
CA ILE A 29 10.74 -16.26 19.17
C ILE A 29 10.78 -17.51 20.05
N THR A 30 10.63 -17.30 21.37
CA THR A 30 10.25 -18.36 22.32
C THR A 30 8.87 -18.04 22.86
N ALA A 31 7.95 -19.00 22.84
CA ALA A 31 6.65 -18.86 23.46
C ALA A 31 6.36 -20.03 24.40
N SER A 32 5.57 -19.81 25.46
CA SER A 32 5.16 -20.86 26.38
C SER A 32 3.76 -20.60 26.91
N VAL A 33 3.04 -21.67 27.24
CA VAL A 33 1.73 -21.63 27.89
C VAL A 33 1.69 -22.67 29.00
N ASP A 34 1.03 -22.38 30.12
CA ASP A 34 0.82 -23.31 31.23
C ASP A 34 -0.66 -23.67 31.40
N SER A 35 -0.92 -24.67 32.23
CA SER A 35 -2.28 -25.15 32.49
C SER A 35 -3.20 -24.16 33.23
N SER A 36 -2.68 -23.06 33.78
CA SER A 36 -3.50 -21.99 34.37
C SER A 36 -4.01 -21.00 33.32
N GLY A 37 -3.53 -21.11 32.07
CA GLY A 37 -3.82 -20.19 30.97
C GLY A 37 -2.87 -19.02 30.88
N ALA A 38 -1.83 -18.95 31.71
CA ALA A 38 -0.78 -17.94 31.55
C ALA A 38 0.11 -18.29 30.35
N TYR A 39 0.43 -17.28 29.54
CA TYR A 39 1.35 -17.43 28.39
C TYR A 39 2.35 -16.30 28.32
N THR A 40 3.51 -16.63 27.79
CA THR A 40 4.61 -15.67 27.57
C THR A 40 5.18 -15.84 26.18
N ILE A 41 5.54 -14.73 25.54
CA ILE A 41 6.22 -14.66 24.26
C ILE A 41 7.43 -13.79 24.44
N SER A 42 8.61 -14.30 24.10
CA SER A 42 9.89 -13.59 24.18
C SER A 42 10.52 -13.54 22.80
N ALA A 43 10.71 -12.31 22.27
CA ALA A 43 11.48 -12.08 21.07
C ALA A 43 12.95 -11.91 21.43
N HIS A 44 13.84 -12.34 20.53
CA HIS A 44 15.29 -12.28 20.76
C HIS A 44 15.87 -10.95 20.28
N THR A 45 15.33 -10.39 19.19
CA THR A 45 15.79 -9.12 18.62
C THR A 45 14.60 -8.31 18.06
N PRO A 46 14.20 -7.21 18.73
CA PRO A 46 14.66 -6.75 20.05
C PRO A 46 14.30 -7.73 21.17
N ALA A 47 15.06 -7.70 22.27
CA ALA A 47 14.81 -8.57 23.42
C ALA A 47 13.59 -8.09 24.23
N TRP A 48 12.41 -8.37 23.70
CA TRP A 48 11.11 -7.94 24.23
C TRP A 48 10.27 -9.12 24.70
N THR A 49 9.53 -8.92 25.79
CA THR A 49 8.64 -9.93 26.35
C THR A 49 7.19 -9.43 26.37
N PHE A 50 6.31 -10.30 25.95
CA PHE A 50 4.85 -10.12 26.00
C PHE A 50 4.27 -11.25 26.86
N ALA A 51 3.29 -10.95 27.68
CA ALA A 51 2.59 -11.96 28.48
C ALA A 51 1.11 -11.66 28.59
N GLY A 52 0.35 -12.70 28.75
CA GLY A 52 -1.09 -12.62 28.94
C GLY A 52 -1.64 -13.81 29.71
N ASN A 53 -2.94 -13.82 29.88
CA ASN A 53 -3.64 -14.92 30.47
C ASN A 53 -4.99 -15.15 29.76
N ILE A 54 -5.27 -16.39 29.43
CA ILE A 54 -6.53 -16.82 28.79
C ILE A 54 -7.71 -16.70 29.76
N GLY A 55 -7.42 -16.67 31.07
CA GLY A 55 -8.42 -16.53 32.15
C GLY A 55 -9.14 -17.83 32.49
N HIS A 56 -8.71 -18.95 31.96
CA HIS A 56 -9.32 -20.28 32.14
C HIS A 56 -8.25 -21.37 32.26
N THR A 57 -8.55 -22.45 33.00
CA THR A 57 -7.69 -23.63 33.03
C THR A 57 -7.67 -24.30 31.64
N LEU A 58 -6.48 -24.68 31.19
CA LEU A 58 -6.26 -25.32 29.90
C LEU A 58 -6.18 -26.84 30.01
N THR A 59 -6.69 -27.52 29.00
CA THR A 59 -6.58 -28.96 28.79
C THR A 59 -5.98 -29.23 27.41
N ASP A 60 -5.55 -30.49 27.22
CA ASP A 60 -5.04 -30.97 25.91
C ASP A 60 -3.92 -30.09 25.30
N ILE A 61 -3.03 -29.61 26.19
CA ILE A 61 -1.91 -28.78 25.74
C ILE A 61 -0.95 -29.68 24.96
N THR A 62 -0.79 -29.41 23.66
CA THR A 62 0.06 -30.18 22.75
C THR A 62 0.93 -29.28 21.87
N VAL A 63 2.14 -29.77 21.54
CA VAL A 63 3.05 -29.05 20.66
C VAL A 63 3.09 -29.75 19.30
N HIS A 64 3.02 -28.95 18.24
CA HIS A 64 3.09 -29.40 16.88
C HIS A 64 4.19 -28.64 16.12
N THR A 65 4.75 -29.27 15.09
CA THR A 65 5.57 -28.64 14.07
C THR A 65 4.90 -28.80 12.73
N GLY A 66 5.01 -27.79 11.87
CA GLY A 66 4.36 -27.81 10.58
C GLY A 66 4.90 -26.75 9.63
N SER A 67 4.23 -26.61 8.51
CA SER A 67 4.52 -25.58 7.51
C SER A 67 3.21 -25.12 6.86
N ASP A 68 3.09 -23.84 6.58
CA ASP A 68 1.99 -23.24 5.82
C ASP A 68 2.54 -22.25 4.77
N THR A 69 1.68 -21.40 4.22
CA THR A 69 2.05 -20.40 3.20
C THR A 69 3.03 -19.35 3.69
N ILE A 70 3.09 -19.10 5.03
CA ILE A 70 4.05 -18.18 5.61
C ILE A 70 5.42 -18.82 5.79
N GLY A 71 5.46 -20.11 6.16
CA GLY A 71 6.71 -20.85 6.39
C GLY A 71 6.55 -22.00 7.37
N SER A 72 7.68 -22.58 7.76
CA SER A 72 7.73 -23.59 8.84
C SER A 72 7.46 -22.93 10.18
N TYR A 73 6.85 -23.68 11.09
CA TYR A 73 6.46 -23.18 12.40
C TYR A 73 6.49 -24.23 13.50
N GLN A 74 6.54 -23.76 14.73
CA GLN A 74 6.16 -24.50 15.92
C GLN A 74 4.87 -23.89 16.49
N GLU A 75 3.95 -24.73 16.99
CA GLU A 75 2.65 -24.32 17.52
C GLU A 75 2.33 -25.08 18.79
N VAL A 76 1.86 -24.35 19.79
CA VAL A 76 1.21 -24.97 20.95
C VAL A 76 -0.30 -24.76 20.85
N THR A 77 -1.07 -25.85 20.92
CA THR A 77 -2.52 -25.84 20.92
C THR A 77 -3.05 -26.28 22.27
N PHE A 78 -4.24 -25.81 22.64
CA PHE A 78 -4.89 -26.10 23.91
C PHE A 78 -6.40 -25.95 23.82
N ASN A 79 -7.14 -26.60 24.70
CA ASN A 79 -8.57 -26.42 24.90
C ASN A 79 -8.87 -25.72 26.22
N TYR A 80 -9.98 -25.00 26.30
CA TYR A 80 -10.44 -24.36 27.51
C TYR A 80 -11.96 -24.19 27.51
N GLN A 81 -12.52 -24.06 28.74
CA GLN A 81 -13.93 -23.83 28.94
C GLN A 81 -14.13 -22.39 29.42
N ALA A 82 -14.51 -21.51 28.50
CA ALA A 82 -15.05 -20.19 28.78
C ALA A 82 -16.57 -20.30 29.06
N THR A 83 -17.40 -19.38 28.57
CA THR A 83 -18.86 -19.58 28.56
C THR A 83 -19.24 -20.78 27.71
N SER A 84 -18.43 -21.11 26.71
CA SER A 84 -18.54 -22.33 25.89
C SER A 84 -17.16 -22.95 25.69
N ALA A 85 -17.12 -24.16 25.13
CA ALA A 85 -15.88 -24.86 24.79
C ALA A 85 -15.15 -24.09 23.65
N ARG A 86 -13.86 -23.85 23.81
CA ARG A 86 -12.95 -23.20 22.86
C ARG A 86 -11.65 -23.96 22.69
N SER A 87 -11.00 -23.72 21.55
CA SER A 87 -9.63 -24.16 21.29
C SER A 87 -8.79 -22.93 20.93
N GLY A 88 -7.61 -22.83 21.54
CA GLY A 88 -6.64 -21.78 21.26
C GLY A 88 -5.35 -22.34 20.67
N ALA A 89 -4.60 -21.50 19.93
CA ALA A 89 -3.26 -21.82 19.48
C ALA A 89 -2.35 -20.59 19.52
N ILE A 90 -1.06 -20.84 19.82
CA ILE A 90 0.03 -19.88 19.68
C ILE A 90 1.05 -20.51 18.74
N ARG A 91 1.25 -19.92 17.56
CA ARG A 91 2.17 -20.38 16.54
C ARG A 91 3.30 -19.38 16.38
N ALA A 92 4.55 -19.84 16.44
CA ALA A 92 5.75 -19.06 16.14
C ALA A 92 6.40 -19.59 14.85
N TYR A 93 6.77 -18.69 13.93
CA TYR A 93 7.36 -19.06 12.64
C TYR A 93 8.88 -19.14 12.73
N ASP A 94 9.46 -20.14 12.05
CA ASP A 94 10.90 -20.27 11.90
C ASP A 94 11.43 -19.16 10.98
N ASN A 95 12.57 -18.54 11.37
CA ASN A 95 13.25 -17.49 10.60
C ASN A 95 12.36 -16.26 10.25
N ARG A 96 11.29 -16.07 10.99
CA ARG A 96 10.42 -14.87 10.90
C ARG A 96 9.96 -14.47 12.31
N PRO A 97 10.13 -13.21 12.71
CA PRO A 97 9.75 -12.74 14.05
C PRO A 97 8.24 -12.53 14.17
N ILE A 98 7.46 -13.58 13.91
CA ILE A 98 6.00 -13.55 13.80
C ILE A 98 5.38 -14.57 14.74
N VAL A 99 4.35 -14.15 15.47
CA VAL A 99 3.44 -15.01 16.23
C VAL A 99 2.02 -14.87 15.65
N LEU A 100 1.36 -16.02 15.44
CA LEU A 100 -0.04 -16.09 15.06
C LEU A 100 -0.85 -16.70 16.21
N PHE A 101 -1.76 -15.94 16.77
CA PHE A 101 -2.77 -16.42 17.70
C PHE A 101 -4.00 -16.89 16.95
N THR A 102 -4.60 -17.98 17.42
CA THR A 102 -5.86 -18.50 16.88
C THR A 102 -6.83 -18.79 18.03
N ASP A 103 -8.06 -18.28 17.94
CA ASP A 103 -9.15 -18.55 18.86
C ASP A 103 -10.32 -19.18 18.09
N THR A 104 -10.74 -20.40 18.45
CA THR A 104 -11.78 -21.15 17.75
C THR A 104 -12.91 -21.50 18.73
N TYR A 105 -14.13 -21.15 18.37
CA TYR A 105 -15.36 -21.42 19.10
C TYR A 105 -15.87 -22.82 18.75
N LEU A 106 -15.71 -23.80 19.62
CA LEU A 106 -16.15 -25.18 19.38
C LEU A 106 -17.67 -25.34 19.47
N SER A 107 -18.34 -24.43 20.16
CA SER A 107 -19.81 -24.33 20.21
C SER A 107 -20.23 -22.85 20.18
N ALA A 108 -21.49 -22.57 19.81
CA ALA A 108 -22.02 -21.21 19.81
C ALA A 108 -21.88 -20.55 21.19
N SER A 109 -21.45 -19.31 21.24
CA SER A 109 -21.08 -18.60 22.46
C SER A 109 -21.33 -17.11 22.36
N PRO A 110 -21.63 -16.42 23.45
CA PRO A 110 -21.50 -14.97 23.51
C PRO A 110 -20.11 -14.51 23.08
N ASN A 111 -20.05 -13.35 22.41
CA ASN A 111 -18.81 -12.69 22.00
C ASN A 111 -18.15 -12.04 23.24
N ASN A 112 -17.43 -12.83 24.01
CA ASN A 112 -16.73 -12.40 25.22
C ASN A 112 -15.39 -13.13 25.35
N ALA A 113 -14.54 -12.68 26.29
CA ALA A 113 -13.23 -13.26 26.59
C ALA A 113 -12.38 -13.53 25.34
N PRO A 114 -12.03 -12.47 24.55
CA PRO A 114 -11.25 -12.63 23.33
C PRO A 114 -9.81 -13.07 23.64
N PHE A 115 -9.21 -13.80 22.70
CA PHE A 115 -7.80 -14.21 22.71
C PHE A 115 -7.13 -13.79 21.39
N PRO A 116 -5.94 -13.13 21.44
CA PRO A 116 -5.08 -12.88 22.59
C PRO A 116 -5.54 -11.74 23.51
N HIS A 117 -5.15 -11.85 24.79
CA HIS A 117 -5.25 -10.82 25.79
C HIS A 117 -3.85 -10.54 26.37
N LEU A 118 -3.20 -9.45 25.91
CA LEU A 118 -1.85 -9.06 26.31
C LEU A 118 -1.92 -8.14 27.54
N VAL A 119 -1.50 -8.65 28.69
CA VAL A 119 -1.45 -7.91 29.95
C VAL A 119 -0.10 -7.21 30.13
N THR A 120 0.96 -7.84 29.64
CA THR A 120 2.33 -7.32 29.67
C THR A 120 2.86 -7.19 28.25
N TYR A 121 3.46 -6.04 27.94
CA TYR A 121 4.19 -5.74 26.73
C TYR A 121 5.19 -4.60 27.02
N PRO A 122 6.18 -4.33 26.16
CA PRO A 122 7.14 -3.23 26.36
C PRO A 122 6.42 -1.91 26.65
N LYS A 123 6.96 -1.12 27.56
CA LYS A 123 6.38 0.16 28.01
C LYS A 123 7.14 1.35 27.41
N ASN A 124 6.57 2.55 27.55
CA ASN A 124 7.13 3.81 27.05
C ASN A 124 7.37 3.78 25.53
N LEU A 125 6.42 3.23 24.81
CA LEU A 125 6.44 3.18 23.35
C LEU A 125 5.57 4.29 22.76
N HIS A 126 6.00 4.78 21.61
CA HIS A 126 5.16 5.55 20.71
C HIS A 126 4.28 4.60 19.89
N HIS A 127 3.26 5.13 19.26
CA HIS A 127 2.40 4.32 18.42
C HIS A 127 1.94 5.05 17.16
N LEU A 128 1.55 4.26 16.17
CA LEU A 128 0.83 4.67 14.98
C LEU A 128 -0.33 3.70 14.77
N SER A 129 -1.52 4.24 14.58
CA SER A 129 -2.66 3.54 14.02
C SER A 129 -3.22 4.32 12.82
N TYR A 130 -4.31 3.85 12.25
CA TYR A 130 -4.97 4.51 11.13
C TYR A 130 -6.45 4.64 11.45
N SER A 131 -7.07 5.77 11.09
CA SER A 131 -8.47 6.01 11.46
C SER A 131 -9.26 6.69 10.32
N GLY A 132 -10.56 6.41 10.26
CA GLY A 132 -11.47 7.09 9.34
C GLY A 132 -11.18 6.86 7.85
N GLN A 133 -11.74 7.75 7.02
CA GLN A 133 -11.60 7.67 5.56
C GLN A 133 -10.15 7.75 5.10
N PHE A 134 -9.82 7.00 4.05
CA PHE A 134 -8.47 6.89 3.50
C PHE A 134 -7.42 6.47 4.55
N ALA A 135 -7.85 5.81 5.64
CA ALA A 135 -6.99 5.38 6.74
C ALA A 135 -5.99 6.49 7.15
N HIS A 136 -6.50 7.60 7.68
CA HIS A 136 -5.66 8.71 8.13
C HIS A 136 -4.70 8.24 9.23
N PRO A 137 -3.39 8.52 9.14
CA PRO A 137 -2.43 8.14 10.18
C PRO A 137 -2.72 8.87 11.49
N ASP A 138 -2.71 8.14 12.59
CA ASP A 138 -2.97 8.67 13.93
C ASP A 138 -1.88 8.23 14.91
N PHE A 139 -1.09 9.20 15.38
CA PHE A 139 -0.04 9.00 16.37
C PHE A 139 -0.53 9.23 17.82
N ASN A 140 -1.81 9.55 18.02
CA ASN A 140 -2.36 9.95 19.33
C ASN A 140 -3.44 8.98 19.83
N ALA A 141 -4.11 8.27 18.94
CA ALA A 141 -5.19 7.35 19.28
C ALA A 141 -4.98 5.99 18.59
N LEU A 142 -5.59 4.95 19.15
CA LEU A 142 -5.56 3.59 18.64
C LEU A 142 -6.97 3.24 18.15
N ALA A 143 -7.15 3.20 16.82
CA ALA A 143 -8.43 2.85 16.21
C ALA A 143 -8.65 1.33 16.24
N ASP A 144 -9.85 0.90 16.56
CA ASP A 144 -10.19 -0.51 16.82
C ASP A 144 -10.15 -1.39 15.55
N ASP A 145 -10.32 -0.82 14.37
CA ASP A 145 -10.33 -1.51 13.08
C ASP A 145 -9.00 -1.39 12.30
N SER A 146 -7.93 -0.97 12.98
CA SER A 146 -6.60 -0.71 12.43
C SER A 146 -5.56 -1.74 12.87
N PRO A 147 -4.49 -1.98 12.12
CA PRO A 147 -3.26 -2.51 12.69
C PRO A 147 -2.65 -1.48 13.64
N TRP A 148 -2.11 -1.94 14.76
CA TRP A 148 -1.44 -1.10 15.77
C TRP A 148 0.06 -1.31 15.71
N MET A 149 0.79 -0.26 15.36
CA MET A 149 2.25 -0.21 15.39
C MET A 149 2.71 0.48 16.66
N PHE A 150 3.60 -0.17 17.42
CA PHE A 150 4.29 0.40 18.58
C PHE A 150 5.79 0.38 18.35
N TYR A 151 6.51 1.42 18.77
CA TYR A 151 7.95 1.53 18.57
C TYR A 151 8.61 2.38 19.65
N ASP A 152 9.89 2.10 19.91
CA ASP A 152 10.73 2.88 20.81
C ASP A 152 11.58 3.94 20.08
N ASP A 153 12.32 4.74 20.83
CA ASP A 153 13.19 5.81 20.31
C ASP A 153 14.33 5.28 19.42
N THR A 154 14.61 3.98 19.46
CA THR A 154 15.64 3.30 18.65
C THR A 154 15.03 2.54 17.47
N GLN A 155 13.75 2.73 17.21
CA GLN A 155 13.00 2.12 16.10
C GLN A 155 12.83 0.59 16.21
N ASN A 156 13.05 0.00 17.40
CA ASN A 156 12.50 -1.33 17.66
C ASN A 156 11.00 -1.24 17.63
N ALA A 157 10.33 -2.20 17.01
CA ALA A 157 8.89 -2.11 16.76
C ALA A 157 8.18 -3.44 16.97
N PHE A 158 6.91 -3.37 17.40
CA PHE A 158 5.99 -4.47 17.21
C PHE A 158 4.69 -3.99 16.57
N LEU A 159 4.08 -4.87 15.77
CA LEU A 159 2.79 -4.64 15.14
C LEU A 159 1.81 -5.72 15.58
N LEU A 160 0.64 -5.29 16.09
CA LEU A 160 -0.48 -6.15 16.44
C LEU A 160 -1.64 -5.88 15.46
N SER A 161 -2.18 -6.94 14.86
CA SER A 161 -3.22 -6.79 13.84
C SER A 161 -4.14 -8.01 13.79
N PRO A 162 -5.45 -7.82 13.57
CA PRO A 162 -6.29 -8.92 13.09
C PRO A 162 -5.67 -9.58 11.86
N ALA A 163 -5.80 -10.90 11.74
CA ALA A 163 -5.34 -11.72 10.62
C ALA A 163 -6.49 -12.50 9.96
N SER A 164 -7.71 -12.28 10.41
CA SER A 164 -8.96 -12.80 9.84
C SER A 164 -10.15 -11.91 10.22
N ASN A 165 -11.31 -12.14 9.57
CA ASN A 165 -12.56 -11.47 9.88
C ASN A 165 -12.48 -9.93 9.85
N PHE A 166 -11.67 -9.38 8.99
CA PHE A 166 -11.20 -7.98 8.99
C PHE A 166 -12.32 -6.95 9.09
N MET A 167 -13.45 -7.20 8.41
CA MET A 167 -14.57 -6.26 8.39
C MET A 167 -15.34 -6.16 9.72
N ILE A 168 -15.13 -7.12 10.62
CA ILE A 168 -15.80 -7.21 11.92
C ILE A 168 -14.82 -7.40 13.09
N ALA A 169 -13.53 -7.43 12.82
CA ALA A 169 -12.50 -7.48 13.86
C ALA A 169 -12.45 -6.18 14.65
N SER A 170 -12.01 -6.28 15.91
CA SER A 170 -11.80 -5.13 16.78
C SER A 170 -10.63 -5.40 17.73
N THR A 171 -9.68 -4.46 17.76
CA THR A 171 -8.58 -4.44 18.73
C THR A 171 -8.82 -3.31 19.72
N THR A 172 -8.78 -3.59 21.02
CA THR A 172 -9.08 -2.59 22.05
C THR A 172 -8.04 -2.59 23.17
N GLN A 173 -7.79 -1.42 23.74
CA GLN A 173 -7.01 -1.26 24.94
C GLN A 173 -7.95 -1.05 26.12
N ASN A 174 -7.83 -1.88 27.14
CA ASN A 174 -8.60 -1.79 28.38
C ASN A 174 -8.08 -0.66 29.29
N LYS A 175 -8.87 -0.28 30.29
CA LYS A 175 -8.50 0.77 31.26
C LYS A 175 -7.25 0.45 32.08
N ASP A 176 -6.92 -0.81 32.26
CA ASP A 176 -5.70 -1.30 32.92
C ASP A 176 -4.46 -1.29 31.98
N GLY A 177 -4.66 -0.90 30.74
CA GLY A 177 -3.61 -0.86 29.71
C GLY A 177 -3.37 -2.19 29.01
N SER A 178 -4.12 -3.25 29.32
CA SER A 178 -4.06 -4.51 28.58
C SER A 178 -4.68 -4.36 27.18
N ILE A 179 -4.20 -5.16 26.22
CA ILE A 179 -4.66 -5.14 24.83
C ILE A 179 -5.37 -6.45 24.52
N VAL A 180 -6.53 -6.36 23.91
CA VAL A 180 -7.30 -7.53 23.44
C VAL A 180 -7.59 -7.40 21.94
N SER A 181 -7.50 -8.51 21.22
CA SER A 181 -7.89 -8.61 19.82
C SER A 181 -9.02 -9.64 19.68
N GLY A 182 -10.11 -9.24 19.05
CA GLY A 182 -11.32 -10.07 18.93
C GLY A 182 -12.27 -9.54 17.89
N ILE A 183 -13.56 -9.71 18.13
CA ILE A 183 -14.65 -9.34 17.23
C ILE A 183 -15.44 -8.17 17.80
N ASN A 184 -15.91 -7.28 16.94
CA ASN A 184 -16.67 -6.08 17.29
C ASN A 184 -17.87 -6.42 18.21
N SER A 185 -18.05 -5.64 19.25
CA SER A 185 -19.07 -5.86 20.29
C SER A 185 -20.52 -5.69 19.79
N ALA A 186 -20.73 -5.15 18.58
CA ALA A 186 -22.06 -5.16 17.96
C ALA A 186 -22.52 -6.57 17.53
N ILE A 187 -21.64 -7.55 17.58
CA ILE A 187 -21.95 -8.96 17.32
C ILE A 187 -22.04 -9.69 18.66
N ASP A 188 -23.25 -10.01 19.10
CA ASP A 188 -23.50 -10.57 20.43
C ASP A 188 -23.07 -12.04 20.56
N THR A 189 -23.18 -12.82 19.48
CA THR A 189 -22.96 -14.26 19.49
C THR A 189 -22.15 -14.72 18.30
N LEU A 190 -21.18 -15.60 18.54
CA LEU A 190 -20.35 -16.25 17.54
C LEU A 190 -20.75 -17.72 17.39
N PRO A 191 -20.89 -18.25 16.17
CA PRO A 191 -21.35 -19.62 15.92
C PRO A 191 -20.27 -20.67 16.21
N ALA A 192 -20.66 -21.92 16.34
CA ALA A 192 -19.74 -23.05 16.37
C ALA A 192 -18.89 -23.08 15.09
N GLY A 193 -17.59 -23.34 15.23
CA GLY A 193 -16.61 -23.34 14.15
C GLY A 193 -16.06 -21.96 13.79
N PHE A 194 -16.58 -20.88 14.39
CA PHE A 194 -16.01 -19.53 14.16
C PHE A 194 -14.56 -19.47 14.67
N THR A 195 -13.69 -18.94 13.84
CA THR A 195 -12.27 -18.79 14.17
C THR A 195 -11.81 -17.36 13.92
N HIS A 196 -11.11 -16.76 14.89
CA HIS A 196 -10.44 -15.48 14.78
C HIS A 196 -8.94 -15.66 14.90
N LYS A 197 -8.19 -14.91 14.10
CA LYS A 197 -6.72 -14.94 14.10
C LYS A 197 -6.15 -13.54 14.30
N THR A 198 -5.00 -13.46 14.98
CA THR A 198 -4.28 -12.20 15.25
C THR A 198 -2.79 -12.40 15.06
N PHE A 199 -2.13 -11.49 14.35
CA PHE A 199 -0.68 -11.42 14.25
C PHE A 199 -0.08 -10.52 15.33
N LEU A 200 1.06 -10.95 15.87
CA LEU A 200 2.05 -10.15 16.58
C LEU A 200 3.38 -10.28 15.83
N VAL A 201 3.89 -9.18 15.31
CA VAL A 201 5.17 -9.11 14.57
C VAL A 201 6.12 -8.22 15.36
N ILE A 202 7.38 -8.65 15.56
CA ILE A 202 8.35 -7.95 16.41
C ILE A 202 9.66 -7.82 15.62
N THR A 203 10.12 -6.58 15.35
CA THR A 203 11.31 -6.35 14.51
C THR A 203 12.14 -5.16 14.99
N GLN A 204 13.35 -5.04 14.45
CA GLN A 204 14.05 -3.76 14.37
C GLN A 204 13.68 -3.07 13.05
N GLY A 205 13.39 -1.77 13.10
CA GLY A 205 12.91 -0.98 11.97
C GLY A 205 11.38 -1.00 11.81
N ILE A 206 10.79 0.18 11.78
CA ILE A 206 9.32 0.35 11.70
C ILE A 206 8.82 -0.08 10.30
N ASN A 207 9.51 0.36 9.24
CA ASN A 207 9.17 -0.08 7.88
C ASN A 207 9.38 -1.59 7.70
N ASN A 208 10.39 -2.18 8.36
CA ASN A 208 10.60 -3.62 8.36
C ASN A 208 9.45 -4.38 9.06
N ALA A 209 8.89 -3.82 10.15
CA ALA A 209 7.71 -4.40 10.79
C ALA A 209 6.50 -4.44 9.84
N PHE A 210 6.23 -3.34 9.12
CA PHE A 210 5.18 -3.30 8.10
C PHE A 210 5.41 -4.29 6.96
N GLU A 211 6.65 -4.41 6.45
CA GLU A 211 6.98 -5.37 5.38
C GLU A 211 6.78 -6.81 5.84
N THR A 212 7.34 -7.16 7.00
CA THR A 212 7.24 -8.51 7.58
C THR A 212 5.79 -8.91 7.82
N TRP A 213 5.02 -8.03 8.44
CA TRP A 213 3.59 -8.22 8.67
C TRP A 213 2.80 -8.34 7.37
N GLY A 214 3.04 -7.43 6.43
CA GLY A 214 2.29 -7.39 5.18
C GLY A 214 2.53 -8.61 4.30
N HIS A 215 3.77 -9.12 4.25
CA HIS A 215 4.07 -10.39 3.58
C HIS A 215 3.37 -11.56 4.26
N ALA A 216 3.45 -11.67 5.61
CA ALA A 216 2.74 -12.71 6.33
C ALA A 216 1.23 -12.65 6.11
N MET A 217 0.65 -11.43 6.06
CA MET A 217 -0.78 -11.23 5.80
C MET A 217 -1.17 -11.73 4.41
N THR A 218 -0.43 -11.35 3.36
CA THR A 218 -0.72 -11.79 1.98
C THR A 218 -0.45 -13.28 1.77
N ASP A 219 0.59 -13.82 2.41
CA ASP A 219 0.90 -15.25 2.38
C ASP A 219 -0.23 -16.06 3.05
N LEU A 220 -0.70 -15.65 4.24
CA LEU A 220 -1.79 -16.31 4.96
C LEU A 220 -3.11 -16.34 4.16
N GLN A 221 -3.37 -15.27 3.40
CA GLN A 221 -4.58 -15.13 2.58
C GLN A 221 -4.41 -15.68 1.15
N ASN A 222 -3.25 -16.22 0.79
CA ASN A 222 -2.91 -16.68 -0.56
C ASN A 222 -3.11 -15.59 -1.63
N LYS A 223 -2.88 -14.31 -1.27
CA LYS A 223 -2.99 -13.20 -2.21
C LYS A 223 -1.78 -13.19 -3.14
N ILE A 224 -2.04 -13.17 -4.45
CA ILE A 224 -1.04 -12.82 -5.45
C ILE A 224 -0.91 -11.30 -5.47
N ARG A 225 0.25 -10.78 -5.06
CA ARG A 225 0.53 -9.34 -5.12
C ARG A 225 0.66 -8.91 -6.59
N PRO A 226 -0.13 -7.93 -7.07
CA PRO A 226 -0.03 -7.49 -8.44
C PRO A 226 1.30 -6.77 -8.70
N ALA A 227 1.88 -6.98 -9.89
CA ALA A 227 3.01 -6.18 -10.36
C ALA A 227 2.57 -4.71 -10.54
N ASN A 228 3.53 -3.77 -10.49
CA ASN A 228 3.22 -2.34 -10.66
C ASN A 228 2.80 -1.95 -12.09
N ASP A 229 2.74 -2.90 -12.99
CA ASP A 229 2.28 -2.78 -14.38
C ASP A 229 1.30 -3.90 -14.77
N ALA A 230 0.61 -4.47 -13.78
CA ALA A 230 -0.25 -5.65 -13.95
C ALA A 230 -1.40 -5.43 -14.94
N ASP A 231 -1.85 -4.18 -15.11
CA ASP A 231 -2.92 -3.82 -16.03
C ASP A 231 -2.67 -2.48 -16.75
N THR A 232 -3.61 -2.08 -17.60
CA THR A 232 -3.53 -0.82 -18.34
C THR A 232 -3.49 0.40 -17.42
N THR A 233 -4.24 0.39 -16.31
CA THR A 233 -4.31 1.56 -15.40
C THR A 233 -2.98 1.77 -14.66
N LEU A 234 -2.32 0.70 -14.29
CA LEU A 234 -1.00 0.74 -13.67
C LEU A 234 0.12 1.03 -14.67
N ASN A 235 -0.06 0.73 -15.95
CA ASN A 235 1.01 0.86 -16.96
C ASN A 235 1.00 2.21 -17.67
N TYR A 236 -0.16 2.84 -17.83
CA TYR A 236 -0.32 4.06 -18.64
C TYR A 236 -0.89 5.23 -17.84
N LEU A 237 -0.53 6.45 -18.25
CA LEU A 237 -1.17 7.68 -17.80
C LEU A 237 -2.69 7.59 -17.98
N GLY A 238 -3.46 8.00 -16.98
CA GLY A 238 -4.91 8.13 -17.03
C GLY A 238 -5.38 9.57 -17.17
N TYR A 239 -6.58 9.74 -17.71
CA TYR A 239 -7.31 11.00 -17.62
C TYR A 239 -8.55 10.79 -16.73
N TRP A 240 -8.72 11.65 -15.71
CA TRP A 240 -9.73 11.45 -14.67
C TRP A 240 -10.69 12.63 -14.58
N THR A 241 -11.97 12.31 -14.41
CA THR A 241 -13.05 13.30 -14.24
C THR A 241 -13.57 13.36 -12.80
N ASP A 242 -12.69 13.13 -11.81
CA ASP A 242 -12.97 13.16 -10.39
C ASP A 242 -13.21 14.56 -9.85
N THR A 243 -13.66 14.65 -8.61
CA THR A 243 -13.85 15.91 -7.87
C THR A 243 -12.57 16.73 -7.89
N GLY A 244 -12.63 17.94 -8.47
CA GLY A 244 -11.47 18.82 -8.65
C GLY A 244 -10.81 18.71 -10.01
N GLY A 245 -11.16 17.74 -10.84
CA GLY A 245 -10.85 17.72 -12.26
C GLY A 245 -11.71 18.71 -13.05
N ALA A 246 -11.21 19.14 -14.21
CA ALA A 246 -11.87 20.16 -15.04
C ALA A 246 -13.28 19.75 -15.48
N TYR A 247 -13.48 18.46 -15.70
CA TYR A 247 -14.73 17.92 -16.23
C TYR A 247 -15.50 17.03 -15.26
N TYR A 248 -15.42 17.35 -13.97
CA TYR A 248 -16.31 16.79 -12.95
C TYR A 248 -17.63 17.55 -12.94
N TYR A 249 -18.74 16.93 -13.35
CA TYR A 249 -20.07 17.55 -13.55
C TYR A 249 -20.03 18.82 -14.40
N ASN A 250 -19.04 18.94 -15.27
CA ASN A 250 -18.82 20.06 -16.16
C ASN A 250 -18.33 19.58 -17.53
N PHE A 251 -18.69 20.30 -18.59
CA PHE A 251 -18.30 19.97 -19.97
C PHE A 251 -18.44 21.18 -20.88
N ASP A 252 -17.85 21.14 -22.06
CA ASP A 252 -18.09 22.13 -23.10
C ASP A 252 -19.50 21.95 -23.67
N HIS A 253 -20.38 22.92 -23.43
CA HIS A 253 -21.78 22.87 -23.85
C HIS A 253 -21.96 22.78 -25.36
N SER A 254 -20.99 23.24 -26.17
CA SER A 254 -21.04 23.12 -27.62
C SER A 254 -20.75 21.70 -28.12
N LEU A 255 -20.02 20.92 -27.36
CA LEU A 255 -19.59 19.55 -27.67
C LEU A 255 -20.45 18.47 -26.99
N GLY A 256 -21.13 18.84 -25.90
CA GLY A 256 -21.71 17.89 -24.97
C GLY A 256 -20.66 17.06 -24.24
N TYR A 257 -21.06 16.29 -23.21
CA TYR A 257 -20.11 15.54 -22.38
C TYR A 257 -19.24 14.56 -23.20
N PRO A 258 -19.82 13.65 -24.02
CA PRO A 258 -19.00 12.75 -24.84
C PRO A 258 -18.06 13.46 -25.80
N GLY A 259 -18.53 14.57 -26.41
CA GLY A 259 -17.69 15.37 -27.32
C GLY A 259 -16.54 16.04 -26.61
N THR A 260 -16.76 16.56 -25.39
CA THR A 260 -15.69 17.13 -24.54
C THR A 260 -14.59 16.10 -24.24
N LEU A 261 -14.98 14.89 -23.84
CA LEU A 261 -14.01 13.84 -23.50
C LEU A 261 -13.24 13.33 -24.71
N LEU A 262 -13.86 13.32 -25.91
CA LEU A 262 -13.15 13.05 -27.15
C LEU A 262 -12.15 14.17 -27.48
N ALA A 263 -12.53 15.44 -27.28
CA ALA A 263 -11.63 16.57 -27.48
C ALA A 263 -10.43 16.56 -26.50
N VAL A 264 -10.61 16.12 -25.26
CA VAL A 264 -9.53 15.86 -24.31
C VAL A 264 -8.53 14.86 -24.91
N ARG A 265 -9.01 13.68 -25.35
CA ARG A 265 -8.14 12.67 -26.00
C ARG A 265 -7.37 13.28 -27.18
N ASP A 266 -8.04 14.03 -28.01
CA ASP A 266 -7.44 14.62 -29.22
C ASP A 266 -6.40 15.69 -28.85
N SER A 267 -6.62 16.48 -27.80
CA SER A 267 -5.66 17.45 -27.26
C SER A 267 -4.35 16.77 -26.82
N PHE A 268 -4.44 15.72 -26.02
CA PHE A 268 -3.27 14.94 -25.59
C PHE A 268 -2.52 14.32 -26.77
N HIS A 269 -3.25 13.74 -27.72
CA HIS A 269 -2.66 13.18 -28.94
C HIS A 269 -1.92 14.23 -29.78
N GLN A 270 -2.50 15.44 -29.96
CA GLN A 270 -1.86 16.53 -30.67
C GLN A 270 -0.56 16.98 -30.02
N GLN A 271 -0.46 16.90 -28.71
CA GLN A 271 0.77 17.18 -27.98
C GLN A 271 1.77 16.01 -28.02
N GLY A 272 1.38 14.85 -28.54
CA GLY A 272 2.23 13.65 -28.63
C GLY A 272 2.40 12.94 -27.29
N ILE A 273 1.44 13.03 -26.40
CA ILE A 273 1.41 12.36 -25.10
C ILE A 273 0.06 11.63 -24.96
N PRO A 274 -0.09 10.43 -25.52
CA PRO A 274 -1.30 9.66 -25.35
C PRO A 274 -1.42 9.16 -23.91
N PHE A 275 -2.66 9.11 -23.41
CA PHE A 275 -3.00 8.38 -22.17
C PHE A 275 -3.67 7.04 -22.52
N GLY A 276 -3.63 6.08 -21.60
CA GLY A 276 -4.04 4.69 -21.86
C GLY A 276 -5.45 4.34 -21.47
N TYR A 277 -6.12 5.14 -20.63
CA TYR A 277 -7.49 4.93 -20.18
C TYR A 277 -8.13 6.23 -19.70
N MET A 278 -9.46 6.23 -19.60
CA MET A 278 -10.23 7.34 -19.04
C MET A 278 -11.05 6.87 -17.85
N GLU A 279 -11.00 7.60 -16.73
CA GLU A 279 -11.89 7.41 -15.61
C GLU A 279 -13.07 8.36 -15.69
N ILE A 280 -14.30 7.80 -15.58
CA ILE A 280 -15.54 8.55 -15.56
C ILE A 280 -16.20 8.41 -14.20
N ASP A 281 -16.39 9.56 -13.55
CA ASP A 281 -16.94 9.65 -12.21
C ASP A 281 -18.46 9.52 -12.16
N SER A 282 -19.06 9.74 -11.01
CA SER A 282 -20.47 9.56 -10.68
C SER A 282 -21.48 10.30 -11.59
N TRP A 283 -21.04 11.20 -12.41
CA TRP A 283 -21.89 11.97 -13.32
C TRP A 283 -22.52 11.14 -14.47
N PHE A 284 -22.00 9.93 -14.78
CA PHE A 284 -22.44 9.16 -15.94
C PHE A 284 -23.73 8.34 -15.71
N TYR A 285 -24.13 8.07 -14.47
CA TYR A 285 -25.30 7.27 -14.13
C TYR A 285 -26.37 8.09 -13.38
N SER A 286 -27.62 7.58 -13.35
CA SER A 286 -28.74 8.24 -12.66
C SER A 286 -28.67 8.06 -11.14
N LYS A 287 -28.96 9.13 -10.41
CA LYS A 287 -28.98 9.20 -8.95
C LYS A 287 -30.37 9.41 -8.38
N GLY A 288 -30.59 8.96 -7.13
CA GLY A 288 -31.88 8.82 -6.49
C GLY A 288 -32.83 10.00 -6.60
N SER A 289 -32.49 11.14 -6.06
CA SER A 289 -33.40 12.31 -6.00
C SER A 289 -33.65 12.98 -7.34
N SER A 290 -32.65 13.00 -8.24
CA SER A 290 -32.77 13.60 -9.57
C SER A 290 -33.10 12.58 -10.67
N LYS A 291 -32.83 11.30 -10.45
CA LYS A 291 -32.96 10.18 -11.40
C LYS A 291 -32.18 10.35 -12.70
N THR A 292 -31.99 11.59 -13.14
CA THR A 292 -31.19 11.97 -14.30
C THR A 292 -30.42 13.26 -14.00
N TRP A 293 -29.12 13.28 -14.32
CA TRP A 293 -28.37 14.52 -14.29
C TRP A 293 -28.63 15.33 -15.57
N GLN A 294 -28.87 16.63 -15.43
CA GLN A 294 -29.21 17.54 -16.54
C GLN A 294 -28.21 18.68 -16.73
N GLY A 295 -26.97 18.51 -16.25
CA GLY A 295 -25.94 19.55 -16.32
C GLY A 295 -25.96 20.53 -15.15
N ASP A 296 -26.77 20.28 -14.13
CA ASP A 296 -26.80 21.06 -12.90
C ASP A 296 -25.92 20.40 -11.82
N PRO A 297 -24.80 20.99 -11.42
CA PRO A 297 -23.89 20.43 -10.39
C PRO A 297 -24.59 20.29 -9.03
N THR A 298 -25.72 20.95 -8.77
CA THR A 298 -26.49 20.77 -7.55
C THR A 298 -27.21 19.43 -7.50
N ASN A 299 -27.34 18.72 -8.61
CA ASN A 299 -27.91 17.38 -8.72
C ASN A 299 -26.90 16.25 -8.46
N ASP A 300 -25.73 16.56 -7.93
CA ASP A 300 -24.72 15.57 -7.52
C ASP A 300 -25.10 14.78 -6.25
N ARG A 301 -26.29 14.96 -5.74
CA ARG A 301 -26.74 14.33 -4.48
C ARG A 301 -27.43 12.99 -4.73
N GLY A 302 -27.30 12.07 -3.76
CA GLY A 302 -27.93 10.76 -3.78
C GLY A 302 -27.04 9.62 -4.23
N GLY A 303 -27.48 8.40 -3.95
CA GLY A 303 -26.85 7.15 -4.37
C GLY A 303 -27.27 6.72 -5.77
N ILE A 304 -26.81 5.56 -6.18
CA ILE A 304 -27.15 4.93 -7.47
C ILE A 304 -28.64 4.61 -7.51
N TYR A 305 -29.37 5.24 -8.45
CA TYR A 305 -30.72 4.83 -8.79
C TYR A 305 -30.69 3.65 -9.76
N LEU A 306 -30.02 3.81 -10.91
CA LEU A 306 -29.67 2.75 -11.85
C LEU A 306 -28.21 2.90 -12.28
N TYR A 307 -27.43 1.86 -12.11
CA TYR A 307 -26.02 1.85 -12.52
C TYR A 307 -25.90 1.54 -14.01
N ARG A 308 -26.27 2.52 -14.81
CA ARG A 308 -26.14 2.52 -16.27
C ARG A 308 -25.94 3.94 -16.74
N ALA A 309 -25.20 4.09 -17.85
CA ALA A 309 -25.03 5.39 -18.49
C ALA A 309 -26.40 6.01 -18.82
N THR A 310 -26.60 7.27 -18.40
CA THR A 310 -27.87 7.96 -18.64
C THR A 310 -28.03 8.29 -20.12
N PRO A 311 -29.23 8.06 -20.74
CA PRO A 311 -29.44 8.37 -22.16
C PRO A 311 -29.28 9.84 -22.51
N ASN A 312 -29.47 10.76 -21.56
CA ASN A 312 -29.28 12.20 -21.78
C ASN A 312 -27.84 12.56 -22.06
N ILE A 313 -26.90 11.83 -21.44
CA ILE A 313 -25.44 12.05 -21.61
C ILE A 313 -24.93 11.12 -22.71
N PHE A 314 -25.33 9.86 -22.68
CA PHE A 314 -24.90 8.82 -23.62
C PHE A 314 -26.09 8.26 -24.40
N PRO A 315 -26.63 8.96 -25.44
CA PRO A 315 -27.81 8.53 -26.14
C PRO A 315 -27.68 7.17 -26.84
N HIS A 316 -26.45 6.74 -27.13
CA HIS A 316 -26.12 5.42 -27.71
C HIS A 316 -25.52 4.45 -26.70
N GLY A 317 -25.53 4.79 -25.41
CA GLY A 317 -24.93 3.99 -24.31
C GLY A 317 -23.43 4.10 -24.18
N LEU A 318 -22.93 3.53 -23.07
CA LEU A 318 -21.51 3.61 -22.70
C LEU A 318 -20.61 2.87 -23.68
N LYS A 319 -21.04 1.72 -24.19
CA LYS A 319 -20.32 0.90 -25.18
C LYS A 319 -19.99 1.70 -26.46
N ALA A 320 -20.99 2.38 -27.01
CA ALA A 320 -20.78 3.20 -28.21
C ALA A 320 -19.85 4.38 -27.98
N PHE A 321 -19.90 4.99 -26.80
CA PHE A 321 -18.94 6.04 -26.42
C PHE A 321 -17.52 5.46 -26.30
N GLN A 322 -17.34 4.35 -25.59
CA GLN A 322 -16.04 3.70 -25.42
C GLN A 322 -15.41 3.33 -26.78
N GLN A 323 -16.20 2.80 -27.71
CA GLN A 323 -15.74 2.47 -29.06
C GLN A 323 -15.25 3.72 -29.84
N ARG A 324 -15.94 4.85 -29.69
CA ARG A 324 -15.53 6.13 -30.30
C ARG A 324 -14.27 6.71 -29.60
N LEU A 325 -14.20 6.56 -28.28
CA LEU A 325 -13.02 6.97 -27.50
C LEU A 325 -11.78 6.17 -27.89
N GLY A 326 -11.93 4.88 -28.21
CA GLY A 326 -10.85 3.97 -28.57
C GLY A 326 -9.93 3.59 -27.40
N LEU A 327 -10.32 3.89 -26.17
CA LEU A 327 -9.60 3.61 -24.94
C LEU A 327 -10.50 2.88 -23.93
N PRO A 328 -9.96 2.01 -23.07
CA PRO A 328 -10.73 1.41 -22.00
C PRO A 328 -11.15 2.46 -20.96
N LEU A 329 -12.18 2.08 -20.20
CA LEU A 329 -12.76 2.94 -19.17
C LEU A 329 -12.52 2.38 -17.76
N VAL A 330 -12.41 3.29 -16.80
CA VAL A 330 -12.59 3.04 -15.37
C VAL A 330 -13.87 3.75 -14.95
N THR A 331 -14.73 3.09 -14.16
CA THR A 331 -16.03 3.65 -13.77
C THR A 331 -16.18 3.70 -12.25
N HIS A 332 -16.64 4.85 -11.79
CA HIS A 332 -16.93 5.14 -10.39
C HIS A 332 -18.31 4.60 -9.98
N ALA A 333 -18.46 4.21 -8.70
CA ALA A 333 -19.75 3.81 -8.13
C ALA A 333 -19.89 4.32 -6.69
N ARG A 334 -21.09 4.85 -6.38
CA ARG A 334 -21.53 5.24 -5.04
C ARG A 334 -22.26 4.08 -4.34
N TRP A 335 -22.91 4.35 -3.23
CA TRP A 335 -23.88 3.49 -2.56
C TRP A 335 -25.20 3.40 -3.38
N ILE A 336 -26.03 2.41 -3.08
CA ILE A 336 -27.34 2.24 -3.70
C ILE A 336 -28.35 3.15 -2.98
N ASP A 337 -29.04 4.00 -3.75
CA ASP A 337 -29.98 4.97 -3.22
C ASP A 337 -31.19 4.28 -2.55
N PRO A 338 -31.79 4.88 -1.51
CA PRO A 338 -33.02 4.38 -0.91
C PRO A 338 -34.18 4.18 -1.89
N ASP A 339 -34.27 5.01 -2.94
CA ASP A 339 -35.32 4.93 -3.97
C ASP A 339 -34.99 3.99 -5.13
N SER A 340 -33.81 3.40 -5.14
CA SER A 340 -33.37 2.52 -6.23
C SER A 340 -34.24 1.28 -6.37
N PRO A 341 -34.68 0.90 -7.60
CA PRO A 341 -35.40 -0.33 -7.82
C PRO A 341 -34.59 -1.59 -7.51
N TYR A 342 -33.31 -1.50 -7.41
CA TYR A 342 -32.42 -2.61 -6.98
C TYR A 342 -32.79 -3.14 -5.60
N ARG A 343 -33.29 -2.28 -4.70
CA ARG A 343 -33.71 -2.68 -3.33
C ARG A 343 -34.90 -3.65 -3.31
N LYS A 344 -35.70 -3.64 -4.33
CA LYS A 344 -36.85 -4.59 -4.47
C LYS A 344 -36.43 -5.90 -5.12
N ARG A 345 -35.28 -5.92 -5.77
CA ARG A 345 -34.84 -7.03 -6.61
C ARG A 345 -33.72 -7.86 -5.97
N TYR A 346 -32.87 -7.23 -5.16
CA TYR A 346 -31.66 -7.84 -4.62
C TYR A 346 -31.61 -7.71 -3.11
N SER A 347 -30.91 -8.65 -2.46
CA SER A 347 -30.62 -8.59 -1.02
C SER A 347 -29.72 -7.40 -0.72
N MET A 348 -30.10 -6.63 0.28
CA MET A 348 -29.42 -5.41 0.68
C MET A 348 -28.98 -5.46 2.13
N SER A 349 -27.84 -4.82 2.42
CA SER A 349 -27.37 -4.49 3.77
C SER A 349 -27.10 -3.00 3.81
N ASN A 350 -27.85 -2.24 4.60
CA ASN A 350 -27.88 -0.78 4.54
C ASN A 350 -28.05 -0.28 3.07
N ASN A 351 -27.02 0.37 2.51
CA ASN A 351 -27.04 0.94 1.18
C ASN A 351 -26.14 0.20 0.17
N VAL A 352 -25.81 -1.05 0.43
CA VAL A 352 -25.02 -1.90 -0.47
C VAL A 352 -25.73 -3.23 -0.72
N SER A 353 -25.45 -3.84 -1.88
CA SER A 353 -26.00 -5.16 -2.18
C SER A 353 -25.06 -6.27 -1.71
N THR A 354 -25.65 -7.21 -0.98
CA THR A 354 -25.00 -8.49 -0.60
C THR A 354 -25.40 -9.64 -1.55
N ASP A 355 -26.16 -9.33 -2.59
CA ASP A 355 -26.66 -10.31 -3.55
C ASP A 355 -25.66 -10.56 -4.68
N PRO A 356 -25.19 -11.79 -4.89
CA PRO A 356 -24.25 -12.11 -5.96
C PRO A 356 -24.82 -11.85 -7.37
N GLN A 357 -26.17 -11.92 -7.56
CA GLN A 357 -26.79 -11.63 -8.85
C GLN A 357 -26.67 -10.15 -9.24
N TYR A 358 -26.76 -9.23 -8.26
CA TYR A 358 -26.52 -7.81 -8.51
C TYR A 358 -25.11 -7.60 -9.08
N TRP A 359 -24.11 -8.18 -8.41
CA TRP A 359 -22.71 -8.01 -8.78
C TRP A 359 -22.38 -8.64 -10.13
N ASN A 360 -22.92 -9.82 -10.42
CA ASN A 360 -22.73 -10.46 -11.71
C ASN A 360 -23.33 -9.61 -12.86
N GLN A 361 -24.56 -9.11 -12.72
CA GLN A 361 -25.18 -8.27 -13.74
C GLN A 361 -24.47 -6.92 -13.93
N LEU A 362 -23.95 -6.35 -12.84
CA LEU A 362 -23.12 -5.14 -12.90
C LEU A 362 -21.83 -5.42 -13.66
N ALA A 363 -21.12 -6.48 -13.33
CA ALA A 363 -19.85 -6.84 -13.96
C ALA A 363 -20.02 -7.15 -15.44
N ASP A 364 -21.09 -7.86 -15.84
CA ASP A 364 -21.43 -8.14 -17.24
C ASP A 364 -21.68 -6.85 -18.04
N TYR A 365 -22.44 -5.89 -17.47
CA TYR A 365 -22.67 -4.59 -18.10
C TYR A 365 -21.36 -3.81 -18.28
N LEU A 366 -20.49 -3.79 -17.27
CA LEU A 366 -19.21 -3.11 -17.34
C LEU A 366 -18.28 -3.74 -18.38
N LYS A 367 -18.18 -5.07 -18.39
CA LYS A 367 -17.40 -5.82 -19.38
C LYS A 367 -17.86 -5.51 -20.82
N ASP A 368 -19.17 -5.56 -21.06
CA ASP A 368 -19.75 -5.27 -22.38
C ASP A 368 -19.48 -3.80 -22.81
N SER A 369 -19.32 -2.90 -21.85
CA SER A 369 -19.04 -1.48 -22.08
C SER A 369 -17.56 -1.13 -22.22
N GLY A 370 -16.65 -2.13 -22.22
CA GLY A 370 -15.19 -1.90 -22.35
C GLY A 370 -14.55 -1.30 -21.10
N VAL A 371 -15.17 -1.54 -19.93
CA VAL A 371 -14.64 -1.12 -18.62
C VAL A 371 -13.63 -2.15 -18.13
N ILE A 372 -12.46 -1.68 -17.70
CA ILE A 372 -11.38 -2.50 -17.15
C ILE A 372 -11.15 -2.30 -15.65
N GLY A 373 -11.69 -1.22 -15.09
CA GLY A 373 -11.56 -0.89 -13.67
C GLY A 373 -12.89 -0.37 -13.08
N TYR A 374 -13.17 -0.79 -11.85
CA TYR A 374 -14.33 -0.40 -11.08
C TYR A 374 -13.88 0.27 -9.78
N LYS A 375 -14.27 1.53 -9.58
CA LYS A 375 -13.94 2.32 -8.40
C LYS A 375 -15.12 2.35 -7.45
N GLN A 376 -15.04 1.61 -6.33
CA GLN A 376 -16.05 1.67 -5.26
C GLN A 376 -15.74 2.82 -4.33
N ASP A 377 -16.61 3.82 -4.32
CA ASP A 377 -16.49 4.99 -3.46
C ASP A 377 -17.43 4.95 -2.25
N TRP A 378 -17.25 5.91 -1.32
CA TRP A 378 -18.03 6.08 -0.08
C TRP A 378 -17.93 4.91 0.89
N LEU A 379 -16.82 4.17 0.88
CA LEU A 379 -16.59 3.05 1.79
C LEU A 379 -16.47 3.46 3.27
N ASN A 380 -16.30 4.75 3.56
CA ASN A 380 -16.21 5.27 4.93
C ASN A 380 -17.56 5.51 5.61
N ASP A 381 -18.65 5.70 4.85
CA ASP A 381 -19.96 6.13 5.37
C ASP A 381 -21.12 5.43 4.67
N ARG A 382 -21.47 5.89 3.44
CA ARG A 382 -22.70 5.49 2.77
C ARG A 382 -22.66 4.07 2.21
N ALA A 383 -21.52 3.63 1.68
CA ALA A 383 -21.34 2.29 1.14
C ALA A 383 -20.84 1.31 2.22
N LEU A 384 -21.36 1.41 3.44
CA LEU A 384 -21.09 0.49 4.53
C LEU A 384 -22.27 -0.48 4.73
N PRO A 385 -22.00 -1.80 4.75
CA PRO A 385 -22.98 -2.79 5.18
C PRO A 385 -23.26 -2.68 6.69
N ALA A 386 -24.33 -3.30 7.15
CA ALA A 386 -24.57 -3.47 8.58
C ALA A 386 -23.48 -4.35 9.20
N ILE A 387 -23.05 -4.02 10.42
CA ILE A 387 -22.08 -4.83 11.17
C ILE A 387 -22.78 -6.07 11.70
N ASN A 388 -22.59 -7.19 11.02
CA ASN A 388 -23.02 -8.53 11.44
C ASN A 388 -22.05 -9.58 10.86
N LEU A 389 -22.26 -10.84 11.16
CA LEU A 389 -21.33 -11.92 10.78
C LEU A 389 -21.14 -12.10 9.27
N ASN A 390 -22.13 -11.78 8.44
CA ASN A 390 -22.18 -12.21 7.05
C ASN A 390 -22.11 -11.05 6.05
N ASP A 391 -22.88 -9.99 6.29
CA ASP A 391 -23.09 -8.93 5.28
C ASP A 391 -21.83 -8.19 4.85
N PRO A 392 -20.91 -7.82 5.79
CA PRO A 392 -19.69 -7.11 5.41
C PRO A 392 -18.81 -7.95 4.47
N ALA A 393 -18.64 -9.22 4.79
CA ALA A 393 -17.89 -10.15 3.95
C ALA A 393 -18.60 -10.44 2.63
N ALA A 394 -19.93 -10.61 2.64
CA ALA A 394 -20.73 -10.86 1.43
C ALA A 394 -20.62 -9.69 0.44
N PHE A 395 -20.73 -8.44 0.92
CA PHE A 395 -20.57 -7.24 0.08
C PHE A 395 -19.22 -7.25 -0.65
N MET A 396 -18.12 -7.40 0.11
CA MET A 396 -16.77 -7.32 -0.42
C MET A 396 -16.43 -8.53 -1.33
N ASN A 397 -16.78 -9.74 -0.89
CA ASN A 397 -16.49 -10.98 -1.64
C ASN A 397 -17.27 -11.07 -2.95
N ASN A 398 -18.55 -10.72 -2.96
CA ASN A 398 -19.38 -10.81 -4.16
C ASN A 398 -18.97 -9.76 -5.20
N MET A 399 -18.63 -8.54 -4.77
CA MET A 399 -18.03 -7.52 -5.62
C MET A 399 -16.72 -8.02 -6.24
N ALA A 400 -15.80 -8.49 -5.42
CA ALA A 400 -14.49 -8.94 -5.90
C ALA A 400 -14.61 -10.15 -6.86
N SER A 401 -15.42 -11.14 -6.52
CA SER A 401 -15.59 -12.36 -7.32
C SER A 401 -16.23 -12.07 -8.69
N ALA A 402 -17.28 -11.28 -8.74
CA ALA A 402 -17.98 -10.96 -9.99
C ALA A 402 -17.10 -10.14 -10.94
N LEU A 403 -16.37 -9.16 -10.42
CA LEU A 403 -15.47 -8.33 -11.20
C LEU A 403 -14.25 -9.13 -11.68
N ALA A 404 -13.68 -10.00 -10.84
CA ALA A 404 -12.59 -10.89 -11.22
C ALA A 404 -12.97 -11.84 -12.36
N ALA A 405 -14.18 -12.43 -12.30
CA ALA A 405 -14.70 -13.33 -13.35
C ALA A 405 -14.83 -12.61 -14.71
N ASN A 406 -14.96 -11.29 -14.70
CA ASN A 406 -15.04 -10.44 -15.90
C ASN A 406 -13.72 -9.75 -16.28
N GLY A 407 -12.61 -10.02 -15.54
CA GLY A 407 -11.30 -9.43 -15.77
C GLY A 407 -11.26 -7.93 -15.47
N ILE A 408 -12.09 -7.46 -14.52
CA ILE A 408 -12.17 -6.08 -14.10
C ILE A 408 -11.42 -5.89 -12.79
N ALA A 409 -10.48 -4.95 -12.77
CA ALA A 409 -9.75 -4.55 -11.57
C ALA A 409 -10.63 -3.70 -10.65
N ILE A 410 -10.32 -3.71 -9.36
CA ILE A 410 -11.00 -2.90 -8.35
C ILE A 410 -10.08 -1.81 -7.84
N GLN A 411 -10.66 -0.64 -7.62
CA GLN A 411 -10.09 0.49 -6.92
C GLN A 411 -10.98 0.83 -5.72
N TYR A 412 -10.42 0.94 -4.52
CA TYR A 412 -11.17 1.44 -3.36
C TYR A 412 -10.96 2.92 -3.16
N CYS A 413 -12.08 3.63 -2.93
CA CYS A 413 -12.11 5.04 -2.60
C CYS A 413 -12.81 5.26 -1.25
N MET A 414 -12.32 6.22 -0.48
CA MET A 414 -12.70 6.47 0.92
C MET A 414 -12.63 5.22 1.83
N PRO A 415 -11.61 4.32 1.68
CA PRO A 415 -11.55 3.11 2.48
C PRO A 415 -11.26 3.42 3.95
N LEU A 416 -11.86 2.64 4.86
CA LEU A 416 -11.51 2.58 6.28
C LEU A 416 -10.33 1.60 6.49
N PRO A 417 -9.62 1.61 7.63
CA PRO A 417 -8.52 0.68 7.91
C PRO A 417 -8.89 -0.79 7.72
N ARG A 418 -10.11 -1.22 8.11
CA ARG A 418 -10.62 -2.57 7.87
C ARG A 418 -10.68 -2.97 6.40
N HIS A 419 -10.90 -2.02 5.48
CA HIS A 419 -10.90 -2.26 4.03
C HIS A 419 -9.47 -2.49 3.51
N PHE A 420 -8.46 -1.83 4.13
CA PHE A 420 -7.06 -2.12 3.85
C PHE A 420 -6.72 -3.56 4.28
N LEU A 421 -7.09 -3.96 5.50
CA LEU A 421 -6.88 -5.33 5.97
C LEU A 421 -7.59 -6.35 5.06
N GLN A 422 -8.87 -6.10 4.72
CA GLN A 422 -9.67 -6.95 3.84
C GLN A 422 -9.07 -7.05 2.43
N SER A 423 -8.34 -6.03 1.96
CA SER A 423 -7.69 -6.05 0.65
C SER A 423 -6.69 -7.19 0.49
N SER A 424 -6.14 -7.70 1.58
CA SER A 424 -5.20 -8.83 1.58
C SER A 424 -5.80 -10.13 1.05
N ILE A 425 -7.13 -10.20 0.83
CA ILE A 425 -7.82 -11.39 0.30
C ILE A 425 -7.95 -11.34 -1.24
N TYR A 426 -8.01 -10.14 -1.85
CA TYR A 426 -8.43 -9.99 -3.24
C TYR A 426 -7.26 -9.66 -4.18
N SER A 427 -6.96 -10.56 -5.12
CA SER A 427 -5.89 -10.34 -6.12
C SER A 427 -6.28 -9.34 -7.22
N ASN A 428 -7.58 -9.13 -7.49
CA ASN A 428 -8.06 -8.13 -8.45
C ASN A 428 -8.31 -6.74 -7.84
N LEU A 429 -8.13 -6.56 -6.54
CA LEU A 429 -8.07 -5.25 -5.91
C LEU A 429 -6.64 -4.72 -6.08
N LEU A 430 -6.42 -3.91 -7.13
CA LEU A 430 -5.09 -3.47 -7.54
C LEU A 430 -4.67 -2.21 -6.80
N THR A 431 -5.58 -1.25 -6.65
CA THR A 431 -5.24 0.10 -6.18
C THR A 431 -6.17 0.57 -5.07
N MET A 432 -5.65 1.43 -4.21
CA MET A 432 -6.38 2.03 -3.11
C MET A 432 -6.04 3.49 -2.98
N ARG A 433 -7.06 4.36 -2.97
CA ARG A 433 -6.84 5.79 -2.80
C ARG A 433 -6.44 6.10 -1.36
N VAL A 434 -5.36 6.85 -1.21
CA VAL A 434 -4.75 7.17 0.08
C VAL A 434 -4.58 8.69 0.29
N SER A 435 -5.37 9.50 -0.41
CA SER A 435 -5.43 10.93 -0.25
C SER A 435 -6.88 11.44 -0.27
N PRO A 436 -7.18 12.57 0.37
CA PRO A 436 -8.45 13.29 0.21
C PRO A 436 -8.71 13.71 -1.24
N ASP A 437 -9.94 14.19 -1.50
CA ASP A 437 -10.32 14.76 -2.78
C ASP A 437 -9.41 15.92 -3.19
N ARG A 438 -9.06 15.97 -4.48
CA ARG A 438 -8.14 16.94 -5.04
C ARG A 438 -6.79 16.95 -4.34
N PHE A 439 -5.87 16.09 -4.80
CA PHE A 439 -4.55 15.93 -4.18
C PHE A 439 -3.79 17.26 -4.09
N GLN A 440 -3.38 17.61 -2.88
CA GLN A 440 -2.73 18.89 -2.53
C GLN A 440 -1.64 18.68 -1.47
N ARG A 441 -0.74 19.66 -1.35
CA ARG A 441 0.36 19.65 -0.38
C ARG A 441 -0.10 19.39 1.07
N SER A 442 -1.26 19.89 1.47
CA SER A 442 -1.83 19.67 2.81
C SER A 442 -2.12 18.20 3.14
N SER A 443 -2.14 17.33 2.14
CA SER A 443 -2.37 15.88 2.28
C SER A 443 -1.14 15.02 2.01
N TRP A 444 0.05 15.60 1.80
CA TRP A 444 1.25 14.81 1.48
C TRP A 444 1.70 13.92 2.63
N ASP A 445 1.67 14.38 3.89
CA ASP A 445 1.97 13.55 5.07
C ASP A 445 1.01 12.36 5.14
N TRP A 446 -0.29 12.63 5.02
CA TRP A 446 -1.32 11.59 4.99
C TRP A 446 -1.03 10.55 3.90
N PHE A 447 -0.88 11.01 2.66
CA PHE A 447 -0.55 10.16 1.52
C PHE A 447 0.65 9.25 1.79
N LEU A 448 1.75 9.78 2.33
CA LEU A 448 2.98 9.04 2.56
C LEU A 448 2.81 7.93 3.62
N TYR A 449 2.21 8.25 4.77
CA TYR A 449 2.00 7.25 5.84
C TYR A 449 0.99 6.18 5.43
N THR A 450 -0.09 6.56 4.74
CA THR A 450 -1.08 5.57 4.30
C THR A 450 -0.58 4.74 3.11
N SER A 451 0.34 5.30 2.30
CA SER A 451 1.08 4.52 1.28
C SER A 451 1.84 3.35 1.91
N ARG A 452 2.39 3.51 3.13
CA ARG A 452 3.04 2.42 3.86
C ARG A 452 2.08 1.28 4.18
N LEU A 453 0.88 1.59 4.65
CA LEU A 453 -0.16 0.60 4.96
C LEU A 453 -0.60 -0.16 3.70
N ALA A 454 -0.92 0.56 2.63
CA ALA A 454 -1.35 -0.01 1.35
C ALA A 454 -0.27 -0.92 0.75
N SER A 455 0.97 -0.43 0.67
CA SER A 455 2.12 -1.17 0.14
C SER A 455 2.36 -2.47 0.90
N ALA A 456 2.30 -2.44 2.23
CA ALA A 456 2.46 -3.63 3.06
C ALA A 456 1.46 -4.74 2.68
N LEU A 457 0.22 -4.38 2.38
CA LEU A 457 -0.87 -5.33 2.05
C LEU A 457 -0.97 -5.69 0.55
N GLY A 458 0.02 -5.29 -0.25
CA GLY A 458 0.10 -5.65 -1.66
C GLY A 458 -0.99 -5.01 -2.51
N VAL A 459 -1.32 -3.75 -2.22
CA VAL A 459 -2.14 -2.87 -3.06
C VAL A 459 -1.36 -1.60 -3.38
N TRP A 460 -1.57 -1.04 -4.57
CA TRP A 460 -0.87 0.15 -5.02
C TRP A 460 -1.60 1.40 -4.53
N PRO A 461 -0.96 2.24 -3.70
CA PRO A 461 -1.55 3.49 -3.22
C PRO A 461 -1.60 4.53 -4.33
N PHE A 462 -2.72 5.23 -4.50
CA PHE A 462 -2.80 6.31 -5.47
C PHE A 462 -3.36 7.60 -4.87
N THR A 463 -3.01 8.73 -5.51
CA THR A 463 -3.51 10.06 -5.19
C THR A 463 -4.87 10.30 -5.85
N ASP A 464 -5.63 11.27 -5.35
CA ASP A 464 -6.73 11.81 -6.13
C ASP A 464 -6.22 12.66 -7.31
N VAL A 465 -7.15 13.14 -8.16
CA VAL A 465 -6.87 13.96 -9.33
C VAL A 465 -6.12 15.26 -8.98
N PHE A 466 -5.22 15.66 -9.85
CA PHE A 466 -4.50 16.93 -9.83
C PHE A 466 -4.28 17.41 -11.27
N MET A 467 -3.76 18.64 -11.44
CA MET A 467 -3.44 19.18 -12.76
C MET A 467 -1.99 18.88 -13.14
N SER A 468 -1.75 18.58 -14.41
CA SER A 468 -0.41 18.25 -14.91
C SER A 468 0.62 19.36 -14.72
N THR A 469 0.18 20.61 -14.51
CA THR A 469 1.04 21.75 -14.17
C THR A 469 1.61 21.70 -12.74
N GLU A 470 1.11 20.82 -11.89
CA GLU A 470 1.51 20.71 -10.46
C GLU A 470 2.66 19.71 -10.31
N THR A 471 3.88 20.18 -10.51
CA THR A 471 5.10 19.36 -10.60
C THR A 471 5.31 18.43 -9.41
N ASP A 472 5.14 18.93 -8.17
CA ASP A 472 5.38 18.12 -6.97
C ASP A 472 4.30 17.04 -6.77
N ASN A 473 3.04 17.34 -7.10
CA ASN A 473 1.96 16.34 -7.09
C ASN A 473 2.20 15.27 -8.16
N MET A 474 2.65 15.67 -9.37
CA MET A 474 3.04 14.76 -10.44
C MET A 474 4.21 13.84 -10.00
N LEU A 475 5.21 14.42 -9.34
CA LEU A 475 6.34 13.68 -8.78
C LEU A 475 5.87 12.65 -7.74
N LEU A 476 5.13 13.06 -6.72
CA LEU A 476 4.64 12.16 -5.66
C LEU A 476 3.72 11.07 -6.20
N SER A 477 2.82 11.41 -7.14
CA SER A 477 1.97 10.42 -7.80
C SER A 477 2.81 9.40 -8.58
N THR A 478 3.88 9.83 -9.27
CA THR A 478 4.80 8.91 -9.95
C THR A 478 5.56 8.02 -8.96
N LEU A 479 6.03 8.58 -7.85
CA LEU A 479 6.76 7.86 -6.80
C LEU A 479 5.87 6.91 -5.99
N SER A 480 4.55 7.03 -6.08
CA SER A 480 3.63 6.04 -5.51
C SER A 480 3.74 4.66 -6.16
N ALA A 481 4.47 4.54 -7.29
CA ALA A 481 4.57 3.33 -8.11
C ALA A 481 3.22 2.79 -8.60
N SER A 482 2.15 3.56 -8.46
CA SER A 482 0.76 3.21 -8.75
C SER A 482 0.27 3.84 -10.04
N ILE A 483 -1.04 4.07 -10.12
CA ILE A 483 -1.69 4.80 -11.22
C ILE A 483 -1.37 6.29 -11.11
N VAL A 484 -1.24 6.94 -12.25
CA VAL A 484 -1.06 8.39 -12.38
C VAL A 484 -2.15 8.92 -13.29
N GLY A 485 -2.95 9.86 -12.80
CA GLY A 485 -4.04 10.45 -13.56
C GLY A 485 -4.17 11.94 -13.33
N VAL A 486 -4.49 12.66 -14.40
CA VAL A 486 -4.63 14.11 -14.40
C VAL A 486 -6.00 14.53 -14.90
N GLY A 487 -6.47 15.70 -14.48
CA GLY A 487 -7.80 16.20 -14.81
C GLY A 487 -7.79 17.58 -15.48
N ASP A 488 -6.81 17.87 -16.34
CA ASP A 488 -6.62 19.17 -16.97
C ASP A 488 -7.77 19.57 -17.88
N PRO A 489 -8.13 20.86 -17.97
CA PRO A 489 -8.97 21.37 -19.05
C PRO A 489 -8.21 21.27 -20.39
N ILE A 490 -8.96 21.07 -21.48
CA ILE A 490 -8.43 20.97 -22.84
C ILE A 490 -7.48 22.14 -23.15
N GLY A 491 -6.25 21.82 -23.57
CA GLY A 491 -5.21 22.78 -23.94
C GLY A 491 -4.43 23.40 -22.77
N ALA A 492 -4.70 22.98 -21.53
CA ALA A 492 -3.95 23.41 -20.34
C ALA A 492 -2.92 22.36 -19.86
N GLU A 493 -2.81 21.24 -20.54
CA GLU A 493 -1.92 20.14 -20.21
C GLU A 493 -0.45 20.57 -20.29
N SER A 494 0.34 20.26 -19.25
CA SER A 494 1.78 20.51 -19.25
C SER A 494 2.56 19.33 -19.84
N LYS A 495 2.87 19.38 -21.12
CA LYS A 495 3.73 18.38 -21.77
C LYS A 495 5.05 18.17 -21.04
N ALA A 496 5.67 19.25 -20.58
CA ALA A 496 6.97 19.18 -19.91
C ALA A 496 6.90 18.33 -18.63
N ASN A 497 5.89 18.58 -17.77
CA ASN A 497 5.71 17.82 -16.53
C ASN A 497 5.27 16.37 -16.80
N LEU A 498 4.33 16.17 -17.73
CA LEU A 498 3.88 14.82 -18.09
C LEU A 498 5.04 13.94 -18.57
N LEU A 499 5.92 14.48 -19.41
CA LEU A 499 7.10 13.73 -19.91
C LEU A 499 8.14 13.42 -18.81
N GLN A 500 8.10 14.05 -17.64
CA GLN A 500 8.94 13.63 -16.50
C GLN A 500 8.43 12.34 -15.84
N SER A 501 7.12 12.05 -15.95
CA SER A 501 6.50 10.83 -15.39
C SER A 501 6.39 9.71 -16.41
N VAL A 502 6.12 10.03 -17.69
CA VAL A 502 5.82 9.04 -18.72
C VAL A 502 6.77 9.13 -19.91
N ARG A 503 6.88 8.04 -20.68
CA ARG A 503 7.46 8.04 -22.02
C ARG A 503 6.48 8.71 -23.00
N ALA A 504 6.95 8.97 -24.24
CA ALA A 504 6.10 9.58 -25.27
C ALA A 504 4.90 8.73 -25.71
N ASP A 505 4.83 7.47 -25.31
CA ASP A 505 3.69 6.56 -25.55
C ASP A 505 2.74 6.45 -24.34
N GLY A 506 2.89 7.30 -23.32
CA GLY A 506 2.06 7.33 -22.13
C GLY A 506 2.40 6.27 -21.07
N VAL A 507 3.42 5.43 -21.30
CA VAL A 507 3.88 4.43 -20.33
C VAL A 507 4.56 5.12 -19.15
N ILE A 508 4.09 4.85 -17.93
CA ILE A 508 4.63 5.45 -16.70
C ILE A 508 6.01 4.85 -16.40
N VAL A 509 6.98 5.72 -16.14
CA VAL A 509 8.32 5.35 -15.66
C VAL A 509 8.37 5.56 -14.17
N LYS A 510 8.23 4.49 -13.39
CA LYS A 510 8.00 4.52 -11.94
C LYS A 510 8.94 3.57 -11.17
N PRO A 511 9.06 3.74 -9.82
CA PRO A 511 9.89 2.87 -9.01
C PRO A 511 9.27 1.47 -8.82
N ASP A 512 10.01 0.58 -8.18
CA ASP A 512 9.54 -0.79 -7.92
C ASP A 512 8.51 -0.88 -6.79
N VAL A 513 8.56 0.04 -5.82
CA VAL A 513 7.69 0.07 -4.63
C VAL A 513 7.19 1.50 -4.38
N PRO A 514 6.07 1.67 -3.68
CA PRO A 514 5.57 3.00 -3.30
C PRO A 514 6.54 3.78 -2.41
N ILE A 515 6.53 5.12 -2.56
CA ILE A 515 7.23 6.02 -1.65
C ILE A 515 6.56 6.01 -0.28
N VAL A 516 7.39 5.94 0.78
CA VAL A 516 6.95 5.91 2.18
C VAL A 516 7.89 6.74 3.05
N PRO A 517 7.46 7.23 4.23
CA PRO A 517 8.36 7.90 5.17
C PRO A 517 9.51 6.96 5.58
N ILE A 518 10.72 7.50 5.71
CA ILE A 518 11.84 6.76 6.28
C ILE A 518 11.64 6.57 7.79
N ASP A 519 12.22 5.53 8.37
CA ASP A 519 11.99 5.17 9.79
C ASP A 519 12.22 6.33 10.77
N GLN A 520 13.20 7.18 10.49
CA GLN A 520 13.50 8.34 11.35
C GLN A 520 12.39 9.39 11.41
N MET A 521 11.32 9.33 10.57
CA MET A 521 10.22 10.29 10.58
C MET A 521 9.15 9.96 11.63
N TYR A 522 9.02 8.71 12.03
CA TYR A 522 7.95 8.27 12.93
C TYR A 522 8.05 8.86 14.34
N LEU A 523 9.26 8.91 14.91
CA LEU A 523 9.48 9.48 16.25
C LEU A 523 9.21 10.99 16.33
N PRO A 524 9.78 11.84 15.44
CA PRO A 524 9.45 13.25 15.39
C PRO A 524 7.95 13.54 15.26
N ASP A 525 7.23 12.75 14.44
CA ASP A 525 5.80 12.96 14.22
C ASP A 525 4.98 12.54 15.45
N ALA A 526 5.34 11.45 16.13
CA ALA A 526 4.73 11.08 17.41
C ALA A 526 4.95 12.13 18.49
N LEU A 527 6.10 12.78 18.49
CA LEU A 527 6.47 13.85 19.41
C LEU A 527 6.03 15.26 18.94
N ARG A 528 5.38 15.34 17.76
CA ARG A 528 4.94 16.61 17.13
C ARG A 528 6.07 17.63 16.98
N GLN A 529 7.26 17.15 16.62
CA GLN A 529 8.43 17.98 16.40
C GLN A 529 8.35 18.67 15.02
N ASP A 530 8.85 19.91 14.97
CA ASP A 530 8.97 20.64 13.69
C ASP A 530 10.17 20.12 12.90
N THR A 531 9.93 19.09 12.08
CA THR A 531 10.93 18.51 11.19
C THR A 531 10.41 18.45 9.76
N PRO A 532 11.24 18.68 8.73
CA PRO A 532 10.86 18.37 7.36
C PRO A 532 10.52 16.88 7.20
N MET A 533 9.58 16.55 6.32
CA MET A 533 9.34 15.16 5.92
C MET A 533 10.46 14.68 5.01
N ILE A 534 10.86 13.43 5.20
CA ILE A 534 11.76 12.68 4.30
C ILE A 534 11.10 11.35 3.99
N ALA A 535 10.87 11.08 2.71
CA ALA A 535 10.29 9.83 2.24
C ALA A 535 11.14 9.25 1.12
N SER A 536 11.15 7.94 0.96
CA SER A 536 11.97 7.26 -0.03
C SER A 536 11.25 6.10 -0.71
N THR A 537 11.71 5.82 -1.93
CA THR A 537 11.41 4.61 -2.70
C THR A 537 12.63 4.23 -3.53
N TYR A 538 12.55 3.14 -4.29
CA TYR A 538 13.71 2.65 -5.05
C TYR A 538 13.33 1.91 -6.34
N THR A 539 14.32 1.78 -7.21
CA THR A 539 14.38 0.78 -8.29
C THR A 539 15.59 -0.11 -8.07
N ASP A 540 15.42 -1.43 -8.15
CA ASP A 540 16.51 -2.41 -7.99
C ASP A 540 16.68 -3.23 -9.27
N HIS A 541 17.88 -3.15 -9.85
CA HIS A 541 18.29 -3.90 -11.03
C HIS A 541 19.13 -5.15 -10.66
N GLY A 542 18.64 -5.93 -9.68
CA GLY A 542 19.34 -7.15 -9.26
C GLY A 542 20.57 -6.88 -8.40
N GLY A 543 20.45 -5.94 -7.46
CA GLY A 543 21.49 -5.54 -6.52
C GLY A 543 22.09 -4.15 -6.80
N LEU A 544 21.86 -3.57 -7.97
CA LEU A 544 22.12 -2.15 -8.22
C LEU A 544 20.84 -1.35 -7.93
N LYS A 545 20.71 -0.92 -6.68
CA LYS A 545 19.56 -0.16 -6.18
C LYS A 545 19.81 1.33 -6.34
N ALA A 546 18.85 2.03 -6.98
CA ALA A 546 18.75 3.48 -6.96
C ALA A 546 17.65 3.91 -6.00
N LEU A 547 17.93 4.85 -5.09
CA LEU A 547 16.92 5.44 -4.22
C LEU A 547 16.41 6.76 -4.80
N TYR A 548 15.14 7.03 -4.54
CA TYR A 548 14.46 8.27 -4.86
C TYR A 548 13.96 8.86 -3.54
N VAL A 549 14.59 9.95 -3.10
CA VAL A 549 14.31 10.58 -1.81
C VAL A 549 13.62 11.91 -2.04
N PHE A 550 12.40 12.05 -1.54
CA PHE A 550 11.65 13.29 -1.56
C PHE A 550 11.62 13.88 -0.16
N ALA A 551 11.96 15.16 -0.05
CA ALA A 551 11.92 15.88 1.22
C ALA A 551 11.21 17.21 1.05
N TYR A 552 10.41 17.61 2.06
CA TYR A 552 9.72 18.89 2.02
C TYR A 552 9.55 19.52 3.40
N LYS A 553 9.53 20.83 3.41
CA LYS A 553 9.33 21.64 4.60
C LYS A 553 7.88 21.56 5.07
N ARG A 554 7.66 21.32 6.38
CA ARG A 554 6.34 21.27 7.03
C ARG A 554 6.11 22.43 7.97
N GLY A 555 7.13 22.92 8.64
CA GLY A 555 7.11 24.03 9.61
C GLY A 555 8.23 25.03 9.36
N ASN A 556 8.95 25.42 10.40
CA ASN A 556 10.06 26.39 10.31
C ASN A 556 11.42 25.74 10.08
N ASN A 557 11.59 24.49 10.53
CA ASN A 557 12.84 23.76 10.32
C ASN A 557 13.01 23.40 8.84
N THR A 558 14.21 23.60 8.34
CA THR A 558 14.57 23.35 6.93
C THR A 558 15.68 22.33 6.77
N ALA A 559 16.35 21.94 7.87
CA ALA A 559 17.47 21.02 7.81
C ALA A 559 16.99 19.58 7.62
N ILE A 560 17.53 18.88 6.63
CA ILE A 560 17.30 17.47 6.39
C ILE A 560 18.60 16.70 6.55
N SER A 561 18.49 15.46 6.99
CA SER A 561 19.59 14.51 7.00
C SER A 561 19.06 13.08 6.84
N PHE A 562 19.67 12.30 5.98
CA PHE A 562 19.39 10.87 5.84
C PHE A 562 20.67 10.08 5.59
N ASN A 563 20.73 8.84 6.07
CA ASN A 563 21.84 7.96 5.81
C ASN A 563 21.48 6.96 4.70
N PRO A 564 22.16 6.98 3.53
CA PRO A 564 21.91 6.02 2.46
C PRO A 564 22.04 4.55 2.90
N SER A 565 22.91 4.26 3.88
CA SER A 565 23.08 2.89 4.39
C SER A 565 21.84 2.39 5.15
N SER A 566 21.15 3.24 5.90
CA SER A 566 19.89 2.87 6.55
C SER A 566 18.74 2.64 5.54
N LEU A 567 18.90 3.09 4.30
CA LEU A 567 17.99 2.90 3.20
C LEU A 567 18.42 1.77 2.24
N GLY A 568 19.46 1.01 2.63
CA GLY A 568 19.91 -0.19 1.92
C GLY A 568 21.03 0.04 0.88
N LEU A 569 21.77 1.17 0.94
CA LEU A 569 22.95 1.43 0.10
C LEU A 569 24.22 1.45 0.97
N ASN A 570 24.93 0.33 1.03
CA ASN A 570 26.07 0.16 1.96
C ASN A 570 27.42 0.72 1.49
N GLY A 571 27.56 1.07 0.21
CA GLY A 571 28.79 1.64 -0.37
C GLY A 571 28.78 3.16 -0.44
N ALA A 572 29.80 3.73 -1.07
CA ALA A 572 29.80 5.14 -1.45
C ALA A 572 28.72 5.39 -2.50
N VAL A 573 28.05 6.53 -2.40
CA VAL A 573 26.94 6.90 -3.30
C VAL A 573 27.15 8.29 -3.88
N TYR A 574 26.50 8.56 -5.01
CA TYR A 574 26.32 9.90 -5.52
C TYR A 574 24.89 10.36 -5.26
N VAL A 575 24.72 11.46 -4.54
CA VAL A 575 23.43 12.10 -4.27
C VAL A 575 23.25 13.24 -5.26
N TYR A 576 22.29 13.10 -6.17
CA TYR A 576 21.97 14.07 -7.20
C TYR A 576 20.66 14.79 -6.85
N ASN A 577 20.72 16.11 -6.65
CA ASN A 577 19.52 16.94 -6.48
C ASN A 577 18.91 17.19 -7.86
N TYR A 578 17.72 16.63 -8.09
CA TYR A 578 17.03 16.64 -9.39
C TYR A 578 16.67 18.04 -9.87
N PHE A 579 16.19 18.90 -8.94
CA PHE A 579 15.73 20.24 -9.30
C PHE A 579 16.87 21.22 -9.59
N THR A 580 18.00 21.09 -8.90
CA THR A 580 19.16 21.98 -9.11
C THR A 580 20.13 21.45 -10.17
N GLY A 581 20.08 20.18 -10.50
CA GLY A 581 21.03 19.53 -11.41
C GLY A 581 22.45 19.40 -10.85
N THR A 582 22.61 19.47 -9.51
CA THR A 582 23.88 19.36 -8.80
C THR A 582 23.94 18.09 -7.96
N GLY A 583 25.12 17.69 -7.51
CA GLY A 583 25.23 16.52 -6.64
C GLY A 583 26.61 16.42 -6.01
N GLN A 584 26.73 15.45 -5.09
CA GLN A 584 27.99 15.17 -4.38
C GLN A 584 28.13 13.69 -4.03
N VAL A 585 29.37 13.28 -3.85
CA VAL A 585 29.71 11.96 -3.33
C VAL A 585 29.49 11.94 -1.81
N VAL A 586 28.87 10.88 -1.33
CA VAL A 586 28.71 10.57 0.10
C VAL A 586 29.39 9.24 0.36
N GLU A 587 30.37 9.25 1.25
CA GLU A 587 31.12 8.08 1.62
C GLU A 587 30.26 7.04 2.37
N ALA A 588 30.66 5.78 2.29
CA ALA A 588 29.95 4.67 2.93
C ALA A 588 29.71 4.94 4.43
N GLY A 589 28.45 4.74 4.88
CA GLY A 589 28.05 4.93 6.27
C GLY A 589 27.91 6.39 6.72
N LYS A 590 28.16 7.37 5.84
CA LYS A 590 27.96 8.80 6.15
C LYS A 590 26.55 9.23 5.81
N ALA A 591 26.03 10.19 6.60
CA ALA A 591 24.76 10.84 6.29
C ALA A 591 24.95 11.95 5.24
N TYR A 592 23.98 12.09 4.37
CA TYR A 592 23.79 13.28 3.53
C TYR A 592 23.00 14.32 4.31
N GLY A 593 23.37 15.60 4.19
CA GLY A 593 22.67 16.73 4.79
C GLY A 593 22.43 17.84 3.77
N ASP A 594 21.26 18.49 3.84
CA ASP A 594 20.90 19.63 2.97
C ASP A 594 19.88 20.55 3.69
N THR A 595 19.50 21.62 3.00
CA THR A 595 18.48 22.57 3.46
C THR A 595 17.33 22.62 2.44
N VAL A 596 16.12 22.33 2.90
CA VAL A 596 14.90 22.31 2.09
C VAL A 596 14.04 23.54 2.41
N ASN A 597 13.96 24.50 1.50
CA ASN A 597 13.16 25.71 1.68
C ASN A 597 11.69 25.51 1.31
N ASP A 598 11.37 24.60 0.39
CA ASP A 598 10.03 24.20 -0.02
C ASP A 598 9.94 22.70 -0.19
N ALA A 599 10.38 22.15 -1.33
CA ALA A 599 10.55 20.73 -1.59
C ALA A 599 11.87 20.48 -2.31
N SER A 600 12.46 19.29 -2.10
CA SER A 600 13.65 18.83 -2.79
C SER A 600 13.52 17.36 -3.14
N TYR A 601 14.12 16.99 -4.26
CA TYR A 601 14.07 15.62 -4.75
C TYR A 601 15.47 15.14 -5.14
N TYR A 602 15.85 13.98 -4.59
CA TYR A 602 17.19 13.42 -4.74
C TYR A 602 17.14 12.04 -5.40
N ILE A 603 18.00 11.84 -6.39
CA ILE A 603 18.31 10.53 -6.95
C ILE A 603 19.64 10.08 -6.32
N VAL A 604 19.63 8.96 -5.60
CA VAL A 604 20.79 8.43 -4.90
C VAL A 604 21.20 7.11 -5.53
N VAL A 605 22.39 7.07 -6.12
CA VAL A 605 22.87 5.88 -6.84
C VAL A 605 24.22 5.43 -6.30
N PRO A 606 24.50 4.13 -6.25
CA PRO A 606 25.80 3.63 -5.80
C PRO A 606 26.90 4.04 -6.80
N ILE A 607 28.09 4.30 -6.27
CA ILE A 607 29.32 4.31 -7.05
C ILE A 607 29.78 2.85 -7.14
N GLY A 608 29.61 2.24 -8.30
CA GLY A 608 29.87 0.82 -8.50
C GLY A 608 31.34 0.47 -8.70
N GLN A 609 31.60 -0.77 -9.13
CA GLN A 609 32.99 -1.26 -9.38
C GLN A 609 33.70 -0.48 -10.49
N SER A 610 32.95 0.12 -11.41
CA SER A 610 33.49 0.97 -12.47
C SER A 610 33.99 2.33 -11.95
N GLY A 611 33.70 2.73 -10.72
CA GLY A 611 33.90 4.08 -10.21
C GLY A 611 32.89 5.10 -10.74
N ILE A 612 31.84 4.64 -11.43
CA ILE A 612 30.80 5.47 -12.06
C ILE A 612 29.52 5.37 -11.22
N ALA A 613 28.85 6.52 -11.03
CA ALA A 613 27.48 6.58 -10.55
C ALA A 613 26.55 6.87 -11.73
N PHE A 614 25.83 5.86 -12.20
CA PHE A 614 24.97 5.99 -13.38
C PHE A 614 23.60 6.51 -12.99
N LEU A 615 23.23 7.72 -13.41
CA LEU A 615 21.97 8.39 -13.10
C LEU A 615 20.83 8.02 -14.05
N GLY A 616 21.13 7.47 -15.24
CA GLY A 616 20.14 7.10 -16.25
C GLY A 616 19.50 8.27 -16.98
N ASP A 617 18.21 8.18 -17.29
CA ASP A 617 17.41 9.21 -17.98
C ASP A 617 16.94 10.28 -16.99
N THR A 618 17.76 11.28 -16.70
CA THR A 618 17.43 12.38 -15.77
C THR A 618 16.36 13.34 -16.30
N GLY A 619 15.82 13.12 -17.48
CA GLY A 619 14.59 13.75 -17.97
C GLY A 619 13.32 13.12 -17.36
N LYS A 620 13.45 12.03 -16.59
CA LYS A 620 12.37 11.36 -15.86
C LYS A 620 12.56 11.55 -14.36
N PHE A 621 11.44 11.64 -13.61
CA PHE A 621 11.50 11.62 -12.16
C PHE A 621 12.18 10.33 -11.66
N VAL A 622 11.82 9.20 -12.23
CA VAL A 622 12.41 7.89 -11.91
C VAL A 622 13.42 7.53 -13.00
N SER A 623 14.60 8.13 -12.92
CA SER A 623 15.60 8.11 -13.97
C SER A 623 16.13 6.71 -14.35
N LEU A 624 16.07 5.75 -13.43
CA LEU A 624 16.44 4.35 -13.61
C LEU A 624 15.23 3.41 -13.59
N GLY A 625 14.01 3.92 -13.77
CA GLY A 625 12.80 3.09 -13.81
C GLY A 625 12.82 2.05 -14.92
N LYS A 626 12.38 0.83 -14.61
CA LYS A 626 12.51 -0.36 -15.49
C LYS A 626 11.82 -0.24 -16.84
N LYS A 627 10.83 0.64 -16.98
CA LYS A 627 10.17 0.95 -18.27
C LYS A 627 11.02 1.83 -19.19
N ARG A 628 12.10 2.43 -18.69
CA ARG A 628 13.12 3.17 -19.45
C ARG A 628 14.45 2.43 -19.48
N ILE A 629 14.99 2.03 -18.33
CA ILE A 629 16.22 1.25 -18.19
C ILE A 629 15.82 -0.16 -17.74
N SER A 630 15.73 -1.10 -18.66
CA SER A 630 15.21 -2.43 -18.34
C SER A 630 16.24 -3.33 -17.65
N GLN A 631 17.51 -3.10 -17.91
CA GLN A 631 18.62 -3.81 -17.30
C GLN A 631 19.75 -2.83 -17.01
N LEU A 632 20.40 -3.02 -15.87
CA LEU A 632 21.56 -2.25 -15.45
C LEU A 632 22.51 -3.17 -14.68
N THR A 633 23.78 -3.18 -15.08
CA THR A 633 24.84 -3.93 -14.40
C THR A 633 26.10 -3.07 -14.31
N ASP A 634 26.94 -3.32 -13.29
CA ASP A 634 28.26 -2.73 -13.15
C ASP A 634 29.25 -3.80 -12.69
N ASN A 635 30.07 -4.27 -13.63
CA ASN A 635 31.13 -5.26 -13.44
C ASN A 635 32.48 -4.68 -13.91
N GLY A 636 32.84 -3.50 -13.42
CA GLY A 636 34.02 -2.73 -13.87
C GLY A 636 33.71 -1.81 -15.06
N SER A 637 32.53 -1.91 -15.64
CA SER A 637 31.89 -0.93 -16.53
C SER A 637 30.37 -1.02 -16.36
N VAL A 638 29.70 0.11 -16.51
CA VAL A 638 28.24 0.15 -16.49
C VAL A 638 27.68 -0.30 -17.82
N GLN A 639 26.82 -1.30 -17.82
CA GLN A 639 26.03 -1.68 -18.99
C GLN A 639 24.55 -1.44 -18.72
N ALA A 640 23.87 -0.73 -19.65
CA ALA A 640 22.45 -0.40 -19.55
C ALA A 640 21.71 -0.76 -20.84
N THR A 641 20.51 -1.36 -20.67
CA THR A 641 19.55 -1.57 -21.77
C THR A 641 18.42 -0.54 -21.66
N ILE A 642 18.27 0.27 -22.73
CA ILE A 642 17.36 1.40 -22.80
C ILE A 642 16.16 1.06 -23.68
N PHE A 643 14.94 1.27 -23.22
CA PHE A 643 13.71 1.17 -24.02
C PHE A 643 13.22 2.54 -24.48
N PHE A 644 12.78 2.59 -25.74
CA PHE A 644 12.25 3.77 -26.40
C PHE A 644 10.75 3.62 -26.68
N ALA A 645 10.01 4.69 -26.50
CA ALA A 645 8.64 4.77 -26.99
C ALA A 645 8.61 4.80 -28.53
N PRO A 646 7.51 4.38 -29.17
CA PRO A 646 7.31 4.58 -30.60
C PRO A 646 7.52 6.06 -30.97
N GLY A 647 8.39 6.32 -31.96
CA GLY A 647 8.69 7.66 -32.46
C GLY A 647 9.73 8.45 -31.66
N GLU A 648 10.19 7.98 -30.51
CA GLU A 648 11.36 8.59 -29.85
C GLU A 648 12.62 8.39 -30.69
N LYS A 649 13.30 9.49 -31.01
CA LYS A 649 14.52 9.47 -31.84
C LYS A 649 15.79 9.33 -31.02
N SER A 650 15.78 9.84 -29.79
CA SER A 650 16.92 9.75 -28.87
C SER A 650 16.45 9.94 -27.40
N VAL A 651 17.28 9.44 -26.49
CA VAL A 651 17.17 9.64 -25.03
C VAL A 651 18.52 10.13 -24.54
N THR A 652 18.54 11.11 -23.63
CA THR A 652 19.78 11.58 -23.00
C THR A 652 19.98 10.86 -21.67
N LEU A 653 21.13 10.21 -21.53
CA LEU A 653 21.54 9.54 -20.29
C LEU A 653 22.62 10.37 -19.59
N SER A 654 22.64 10.29 -18.26
CA SER A 654 23.54 11.06 -17.39
C SER A 654 24.22 10.16 -16.36
N GLY A 655 25.32 10.64 -15.80
CA GLY A 655 26.01 10.01 -14.69
C GLY A 655 27.10 10.89 -14.12
N PHE A 656 27.70 10.41 -13.02
CA PHE A 656 28.91 10.96 -12.43
C PHE A 656 30.08 10.01 -12.66
N SER A 657 31.27 10.55 -12.96
CA SER A 657 32.53 9.80 -13.07
C SER A 657 33.72 10.68 -12.72
N PRO A 658 34.79 10.16 -12.12
CA PRO A 658 35.95 10.96 -11.69
C PRO A 658 36.75 11.55 -12.86
N SER A 659 36.58 11.00 -14.07
CA SER A 659 37.21 11.48 -15.32
C SER A 659 36.25 11.28 -16.48
N LEU A 660 36.55 11.86 -17.65
CA LEU A 660 35.76 11.68 -18.88
C LEU A 660 35.61 10.18 -19.21
N PRO A 661 34.38 9.63 -19.19
CA PRO A 661 34.16 8.22 -19.49
C PRO A 661 34.15 7.95 -20.99
N THR A 662 34.50 6.72 -21.36
CA THR A 662 34.25 6.20 -22.73
C THR A 662 32.86 5.58 -22.79
N VAL A 663 32.10 5.91 -23.83
CA VAL A 663 30.76 5.37 -24.05
C VAL A 663 30.70 4.68 -25.41
N THR A 664 30.24 3.44 -25.40
CA THR A 664 30.04 2.63 -26.61
C THR A 664 28.63 2.05 -26.63
N ALA A 665 28.15 1.63 -27.79
CA ALA A 665 26.90 0.91 -27.95
C ALA A 665 27.13 -0.39 -28.71
N SER A 666 26.70 -1.50 -28.17
CA SER A 666 26.61 -2.78 -28.86
C SER A 666 25.32 -2.88 -29.70
N LYS A 667 24.32 -2.05 -29.35
CA LYS A 667 23.04 -1.94 -30.04
C LYS A 667 22.53 -0.50 -29.95
N GLY A 668 22.13 0.07 -31.10
CA GLY A 668 21.83 1.50 -31.23
C GLY A 668 23.09 2.33 -31.53
N THR A 669 22.98 3.64 -31.37
CA THR A 669 24.10 4.57 -31.57
C THR A 669 24.20 5.54 -30.40
N VAL A 670 25.42 5.95 -30.08
CA VAL A 670 25.70 6.96 -29.03
C VAL A 670 26.30 8.20 -29.66
N GLY A 671 25.87 9.36 -29.17
CA GLY A 671 26.43 10.66 -29.52
C GLY A 671 27.68 10.99 -28.68
N PRO A 672 28.30 12.17 -28.95
CA PRO A 672 29.44 12.63 -28.14
C PRO A 672 29.11 12.72 -26.66
N VAL A 673 30.09 12.41 -25.80
CA VAL A 673 29.99 12.57 -24.36
C VAL A 673 30.31 14.02 -24.00
N ALA A 674 29.35 14.72 -23.43
CA ALA A 674 29.59 16.00 -22.78
C ALA A 674 29.98 15.74 -21.32
N TYR A 675 31.16 16.22 -20.91
CA TYR A 675 31.72 16.06 -19.55
C TYR A 675 32.01 17.40 -18.91
N ASN A 676 31.59 17.60 -17.69
CA ASN A 676 31.86 18.82 -16.93
C ASN A 676 32.96 18.54 -15.89
N ASN A 677 34.13 19.12 -16.12
CA ASN A 677 35.31 18.93 -15.25
C ASN A 677 35.14 19.46 -13.82
N SER A 678 34.18 20.38 -13.57
CA SER A 678 33.96 20.97 -12.26
C SER A 678 32.99 20.12 -11.41
N THR A 679 31.98 19.52 -12.03
CA THR A 679 30.95 18.72 -11.35
C THR A 679 31.15 17.23 -11.55
N HIS A 680 32.05 16.83 -12.46
CA HIS A 680 32.29 15.44 -12.84
C HIS A 680 31.03 14.74 -13.41
N LEU A 681 30.02 15.52 -13.83
CA LEU A 681 28.84 15.00 -14.48
C LEU A 681 29.09 14.83 -16.00
N PHE A 682 28.59 13.71 -16.52
CA PHE A 682 28.59 13.44 -17.94
C PHE A 682 27.18 13.25 -18.49
N LYS A 683 27.00 13.56 -19.78
CA LYS A 683 25.77 13.32 -20.53
C LYS A 683 26.07 12.86 -21.93
N PHE A 684 25.24 11.97 -22.47
CA PHE A 684 25.32 11.55 -23.86
C PHE A 684 23.95 11.16 -24.41
N ALA A 685 23.73 11.33 -25.70
CA ALA A 685 22.52 10.92 -26.38
C ALA A 685 22.63 9.46 -26.86
N VAL A 686 21.54 8.71 -26.75
CA VAL A 686 21.42 7.35 -27.30
C VAL A 686 20.25 7.36 -28.30
N SER A 687 20.47 6.82 -29.50
CA SER A 687 19.41 6.64 -30.48
C SER A 687 19.12 5.16 -30.72
N PRO A 688 17.83 4.78 -30.85
CA PRO A 688 17.43 3.38 -30.96
C PRO A 688 17.70 2.82 -32.34
N PRO A 689 17.95 1.50 -32.47
CA PRO A 689 17.78 0.77 -33.71
C PRO A 689 16.29 0.51 -33.99
N ALA A 690 15.99 -0.22 -35.07
CA ALA A 690 14.61 -0.48 -35.52
C ALA A 690 13.69 -1.16 -34.45
N ASP A 691 14.24 -1.99 -33.57
CA ASP A 691 13.51 -2.72 -32.53
C ASP A 691 13.31 -1.92 -31.22
N LYS A 692 13.63 -0.62 -31.20
CA LYS A 692 13.38 0.34 -30.11
C LYS A 692 14.05 0.01 -28.77
N SER A 693 15.15 -0.79 -28.78
CA SER A 693 15.97 -1.00 -27.59
C SER A 693 17.45 -0.81 -27.92
N ALA A 694 18.18 -0.07 -27.10
CA ALA A 694 19.62 0.13 -27.22
C ALA A 694 20.37 -0.47 -26.04
N ILE A 695 21.61 -0.91 -26.27
CA ILE A 695 22.51 -1.40 -25.22
C ILE A 695 23.78 -0.56 -25.25
N VAL A 696 24.06 0.12 -24.16
CA VAL A 696 25.23 0.98 -24.01
C VAL A 696 26.16 0.48 -22.90
N THR A 697 27.45 0.74 -23.08
CA THR A 697 28.47 0.47 -22.07
C THR A 697 29.20 1.77 -21.76
N VAL A 698 29.35 2.10 -20.48
CA VAL A 698 30.06 3.29 -19.97
C VAL A 698 31.21 2.78 -19.10
N GLY A 699 32.42 3.16 -19.40
CA GLY A 699 33.64 2.75 -18.68
C GLY A 699 34.63 3.89 -18.52
N LEU A 700 35.54 3.77 -17.58
CA LEU A 700 36.71 4.63 -17.48
C LEU A 700 37.82 4.06 -18.40
N THR A 701 38.51 4.92 -19.12
CA THR A 701 39.75 4.52 -19.82
C THR A 701 40.79 4.10 -18.77
N SER A 702 41.23 2.83 -18.80
CA SER A 702 42.40 2.42 -18.01
C SER A 702 43.56 3.34 -18.35
N SER A 703 44.01 4.14 -17.35
CA SER A 703 45.20 4.94 -17.42
C SER A 703 46.47 4.07 -17.61
#